data_6c5efdf05c5138255b1ac403c1a87066
#
_entry.id   6c5efdf05c5138255b1ac403c1a87066
#
_cell.length_a   1.000
_cell.length_b   1.000
_cell.length_c   1.000
_cell.angle_alpha   90.00
_cell.angle_beta   90.00
_cell.angle_gamma   90.00
#
_symmetry.space_group_name_H-M   'P 1'
#
loop_
_entity.id
_entity.type
_entity.pdbx_description
1 polymer ?
#
loop_
_entity_poly.entity_id
_entity_poly.type
_entity_poly.pdbx_seq_one_letter_code
_entity_poly.pdbx_strand_id
1 'polypeptide(L)'
;LGATGLRETPAGVYFEGSLAIAYRACLWSRLANRILLRISDTAVATADDVYTSARTVRWSEHLGVKTRFAVEFKGQSHAIKNTHFGALKVKDGIVDFFRDREGIRPSVDAKQPDLRVVAQLSKGRLVLNLDLSGDSLHRRGYRLEGGKAPLKENVAAAVLMRAGWPQIAREGGSLIDPMCGSGTLLLEAAQMAMSIAPGLGRERFGFHGWLGHREDQWLTIRSEAQSRKRSELPENVEIRGYDGDIGAIRKAEENTQRMGMASCVRVRARQLSDVAKPTHREMGKGLLVVNPPWGERLGHDGAVQNLYATLGRVLHREFSGWQAAVLALDTKHARATGLRSHKNYKLKSGPLDIALYLFELTQDNELREVVQEKSVVVADTSALPELSAGGHMFANRLQKNLKRLKKWRQQSETACFRLYDADMPEYAVAVDVYESSVHIAEYVAPKSVSETDATRRFNEVVDACQVVFNIVDRDQIGLKRRERQRGTRQYERVSQRGERSQITELGARLWVNLHDYLDTGLFLDHRPIRRKIQSEVRGKRFLNLFSYTGVATVQAALGGARYTTSVDLSNTYLNWFKENLASNGLAESQNRAIRADVMAWLESEESVYDIILLDPPTFSNSKATEQHFDVQRDHPVLVTRAMARLDQKGVLYFSNNHRKFELDDELAIGFAVEEITQSTIDPDFQRSAGIHRCWAIRHTPQTGK
;
A
#
# COMPACT_ATOMS: atom_id res chain seq x y z
N LEU A 1 -36.99 8.12 6.50
CA LEU A 1 -37.38 6.73 6.74
C LEU A 1 -38.59 6.59 7.69
N GLY A 2 -39.04 7.70 8.34
CA GLY A 2 -40.18 7.70 9.24
C GLY A 2 -39.89 7.31 10.71
N ALA A 3 -38.62 7.24 11.08
CA ALA A 3 -38.22 6.98 12.48
C ALA A 3 -38.55 8.17 13.39
N THR A 4 -38.85 7.86 14.65
CA THR A 4 -39.13 8.85 15.74
C THR A 4 -38.13 8.65 16.87
N GLY A 5 -38.22 9.46 17.94
CA GLY A 5 -37.37 9.33 19.13
C GLY A 5 -35.87 9.37 18.83
N LEU A 6 -35.44 10.17 17.85
CA LEU A 6 -34.05 10.27 17.44
C LEU A 6 -33.16 10.83 18.54
N ARG A 7 -32.09 10.07 18.90
CA ARG A 7 -31.10 10.50 19.89
C ARG A 7 -29.71 10.16 19.39
N GLU A 8 -28.91 11.17 19.13
CA GLU A 8 -27.52 11.04 18.75
C GLU A 8 -26.62 10.73 19.93
N THR A 9 -25.60 9.90 19.69
CA THR A 9 -24.53 9.58 20.63
C THR A 9 -23.21 9.46 19.89
N PRO A 10 -22.06 9.52 20.56
CA PRO A 10 -20.76 9.30 19.91
C PRO A 10 -20.65 7.95 19.19
N ALA A 11 -21.40 6.94 19.58
CA ALA A 11 -21.35 5.58 19.01
C ALA A 11 -22.37 5.36 17.89
N GLY A 12 -23.37 6.23 17.73
CA GLY A 12 -24.42 6.09 16.72
C GLY A 12 -25.70 6.83 17.06
N VAL A 13 -26.80 6.45 16.41
CA VAL A 13 -28.11 7.08 16.58
C VAL A 13 -29.10 6.04 17.09
N TYR A 14 -29.77 6.34 18.22
CA TYR A 14 -30.94 5.60 18.65
C TYR A 14 -32.17 6.16 17.94
N PHE A 15 -33.10 5.28 17.58
CA PHE A 15 -34.39 5.67 17.01
C PHE A 15 -35.45 4.65 17.38
N GLU A 16 -36.69 5.08 17.32
CA GLU A 16 -37.87 4.25 17.53
C GLU A 16 -38.66 4.13 16.22
N GLY A 17 -39.34 3.00 16.07
CA GLY A 17 -40.17 2.77 14.89
C GLY A 17 -40.65 1.34 14.76
N SER A 18 -41.50 1.12 13.75
CA SER A 18 -41.97 -0.21 13.38
C SER A 18 -40.86 -1.08 12.78
N LEU A 19 -41.11 -2.36 12.65
CA LEU A 19 -40.19 -3.28 11.97
C LEU A 19 -39.90 -2.86 10.51
N ALA A 20 -40.92 -2.31 9.83
CA ALA A 20 -40.75 -1.74 8.48
C ALA A 20 -39.68 -0.64 8.43
N ILE A 21 -39.58 0.19 9.47
CA ILE A 21 -38.55 1.25 9.57
C ILE A 21 -37.17 0.63 9.77
N ALA A 22 -37.06 -0.44 10.56
CA ALA A 22 -35.81 -1.17 10.74
C ALA A 22 -35.33 -1.80 9.41
N TYR A 23 -36.24 -2.39 8.63
CA TYR A 23 -35.92 -2.91 7.27
C TYR A 23 -35.50 -1.78 6.33
N ARG A 24 -36.23 -0.67 6.28
CA ARG A 24 -35.84 0.50 5.51
C ARG A 24 -34.48 1.04 5.94
N ALA A 25 -34.16 1.03 7.24
CA ALA A 25 -32.85 1.45 7.74
C ALA A 25 -31.74 0.50 7.26
N CYS A 26 -31.95 -0.82 7.26
CA CYS A 26 -31.00 -1.79 6.70
C CYS A 26 -30.79 -1.60 5.20
N LEU A 27 -31.86 -1.32 4.45
CA LEU A 27 -31.84 -1.20 3.00
C LEU A 27 -31.27 0.11 2.49
N TRP A 28 -31.68 1.23 3.11
CA TRP A 28 -31.43 2.60 2.61
C TRP A 28 -30.32 3.35 3.34
N SER A 29 -29.90 2.93 4.53
CA SER A 29 -28.84 3.67 5.24
C SER A 29 -27.52 3.53 4.53
N ARG A 30 -26.98 4.66 4.07
CA ARG A 30 -25.66 4.76 3.49
C ARG A 30 -24.54 4.90 4.51
N LEU A 31 -24.88 5.39 5.71
CA LEU A 31 -23.91 5.79 6.75
C LEU A 31 -23.72 4.73 7.83
N ALA A 32 -24.78 4.00 8.17
CA ALA A 32 -24.72 2.99 9.23
C ALA A 32 -23.82 1.81 8.84
N ASN A 33 -23.07 1.31 9.81
CA ASN A 33 -22.37 0.02 9.68
C ASN A 33 -23.30 -1.13 10.06
N ARG A 34 -24.14 -0.90 11.05
CA ARG A 34 -25.09 -1.91 11.57
C ARG A 34 -26.36 -1.24 12.02
N ILE A 35 -27.48 -1.97 11.90
CA ILE A 35 -28.77 -1.66 12.50
C ILE A 35 -29.01 -2.72 13.55
N LEU A 36 -29.15 -2.27 14.81
CA LEU A 36 -29.28 -3.13 15.97
C LEU A 36 -30.69 -2.98 16.57
N LEU A 37 -31.38 -4.11 16.76
CA LEU A 37 -32.66 -4.17 17.48
C LEU A 37 -32.38 -4.44 18.96
N ARG A 38 -32.69 -3.50 19.83
CA ARG A 38 -32.54 -3.67 21.27
C ARG A 38 -33.63 -4.60 21.82
N ILE A 39 -33.20 -5.67 22.50
CA ILE A 39 -34.11 -6.67 23.10
C ILE A 39 -34.05 -6.68 24.64
N SER A 40 -32.96 -6.17 25.23
CA SER A 40 -32.83 -6.06 26.69
C SER A 40 -31.92 -4.89 27.07
N ASP A 41 -32.16 -4.30 28.24
CA ASP A 41 -31.35 -3.24 28.83
C ASP A 41 -31.42 -3.37 30.36
N THR A 42 -30.36 -3.94 30.98
CA THR A 42 -30.34 -4.30 32.40
C THR A 42 -29.11 -3.70 33.09
N ALA A 43 -29.28 -3.37 34.39
CA ALA A 43 -28.14 -3.00 35.21
C ALA A 43 -27.32 -4.24 35.59
N VAL A 44 -26.01 -4.15 35.53
CA VAL A 44 -25.06 -5.24 35.84
C VAL A 44 -23.88 -4.67 36.62
N ALA A 45 -23.50 -5.38 37.69
CA ALA A 45 -22.35 -5.05 38.51
C ALA A 45 -21.26 -6.15 38.41
N THR A 46 -21.66 -7.39 38.23
CA THR A 46 -20.78 -8.57 38.22
C THR A 46 -20.81 -9.30 36.87
N ALA A 47 -19.90 -10.24 36.69
CA ALA A 47 -19.91 -11.12 35.53
C ALA A 47 -21.10 -12.09 35.52
N ASP A 48 -21.58 -12.45 36.70
CA ASP A 48 -22.75 -13.32 36.84
C ASP A 48 -24.06 -12.57 36.55
N ASP A 49 -24.12 -11.26 36.80
CA ASP A 49 -25.24 -10.43 36.35
C ASP A 49 -25.33 -10.40 34.81
N VAL A 50 -24.19 -10.40 34.11
CA VAL A 50 -24.16 -10.47 32.64
C VAL A 50 -24.75 -11.81 32.15
N TYR A 51 -24.38 -12.92 32.76
CA TYR A 51 -24.93 -14.24 32.46
C TYR A 51 -26.44 -14.30 32.75
N THR A 52 -26.85 -13.86 33.95
CA THR A 52 -28.26 -13.84 34.38
C THR A 52 -29.12 -12.97 33.45
N SER A 53 -28.63 -11.77 33.12
CA SER A 53 -29.30 -10.88 32.19
C SER A 53 -29.51 -11.52 30.80
N ALA A 54 -28.51 -12.23 30.32
CA ALA A 54 -28.62 -12.97 29.05
C ALA A 54 -29.62 -14.13 29.16
N ARG A 55 -29.65 -14.88 30.27
CA ARG A 55 -30.53 -16.04 30.49
C ARG A 55 -32.00 -15.65 30.64
N THR A 56 -32.30 -14.42 31.13
CA THR A 56 -33.68 -13.95 31.35
C THR A 56 -34.38 -13.47 30.08
N VAL A 57 -33.69 -13.27 28.97
CA VAL A 57 -34.28 -12.89 27.69
C VAL A 57 -35.06 -14.12 27.12
N ARG A 58 -36.25 -13.90 26.57
CA ARG A 58 -37.07 -14.95 25.91
C ARG A 58 -36.50 -15.27 24.52
N TRP A 59 -35.39 -16.01 24.51
CA TRP A 59 -34.68 -16.31 23.26
C TRP A 59 -35.50 -17.10 22.24
N SER A 60 -36.47 -17.89 22.68
CA SER A 60 -37.41 -18.62 21.80
C SER A 60 -38.25 -17.70 20.89
N GLU A 61 -38.36 -16.40 21.21
CA GLU A 61 -38.99 -15.42 20.31
C GLU A 61 -38.03 -14.90 19.22
N HIS A 62 -36.72 -15.17 19.37
CA HIS A 62 -35.70 -14.57 18.52
C HIS A 62 -34.92 -15.58 17.68
N LEU A 63 -34.60 -16.74 18.23
CA LEU A 63 -33.85 -17.80 17.52
C LEU A 63 -34.34 -19.20 17.97
N GLY A 64 -34.22 -20.16 17.10
CA GLY A 64 -34.52 -21.56 17.40
C GLY A 64 -33.29 -22.41 17.63
N VAL A 65 -33.45 -23.64 18.11
CA VAL A 65 -32.34 -24.58 18.37
C VAL A 65 -31.50 -24.91 17.14
N LYS A 66 -32.05 -24.76 15.93
CA LYS A 66 -31.33 -24.96 14.67
C LYS A 66 -30.59 -23.70 14.17
N THR A 67 -30.84 -22.56 14.78
CA THR A 67 -30.20 -21.28 14.40
C THR A 67 -28.74 -21.25 14.85
N ARG A 68 -27.82 -21.03 13.95
CA ARG A 68 -26.43 -20.77 14.30
C ARG A 68 -26.30 -19.30 14.74
N PHE A 69 -25.76 -19.08 15.90
CA PHE A 69 -25.62 -17.72 16.41
C PHE A 69 -24.17 -17.40 16.80
N ALA A 70 -23.88 -16.10 16.90
CA ALA A 70 -22.63 -15.59 17.46
C ALA A 70 -22.91 -14.46 18.45
N VAL A 71 -22.01 -14.27 19.39
CA VAL A 71 -22.05 -13.15 20.32
C VAL A 71 -20.86 -12.23 20.10
N GLU A 72 -21.11 -10.95 19.89
CA GLU A 72 -20.12 -9.89 19.87
C GLU A 72 -20.30 -9.02 21.12
N PHE A 73 -19.25 -8.89 21.95
CA PHE A 73 -19.30 -8.10 23.18
C PHE A 73 -18.46 -6.84 23.05
N LYS A 74 -19.04 -5.69 23.42
CA LYS A 74 -18.39 -4.36 23.37
C LYS A 74 -18.43 -3.69 24.73
N GLY A 75 -17.37 -2.98 25.06
CA GLY A 75 -17.22 -2.27 26.32
C GLY A 75 -16.52 -3.11 27.38
N GLN A 76 -16.18 -2.44 28.48
CA GLN A 76 -15.47 -3.01 29.62
C GLN A 76 -16.01 -2.39 30.90
N SER A 77 -15.87 -3.09 32.01
CA SER A 77 -16.14 -2.62 33.36
C SER A 77 -15.13 -3.18 34.32
N HIS A 78 -15.21 -2.83 35.60
CA HIS A 78 -14.38 -3.43 36.64
C HIS A 78 -14.57 -4.97 36.68
N ALA A 79 -15.81 -5.44 36.46
CA ALA A 79 -16.16 -6.88 36.48
C ALA A 79 -15.83 -7.61 35.17
N ILE A 80 -15.84 -6.91 34.00
CA ILE A 80 -15.58 -7.48 32.67
C ILE A 80 -14.44 -6.71 32.03
N LYS A 81 -13.21 -7.15 32.25
CA LYS A 81 -11.99 -6.56 31.67
C LYS A 81 -11.68 -7.09 30.25
N ASN A 82 -12.19 -8.27 29.91
CA ASN A 82 -11.96 -8.94 28.63
C ASN A 82 -13.29 -9.12 27.89
N THR A 83 -13.39 -8.57 26.71
CA THR A 83 -14.58 -8.65 25.85
C THR A 83 -14.90 -10.09 25.39
N HIS A 84 -13.88 -10.93 25.23
CA HIS A 84 -14.09 -12.35 24.89
C HIS A 84 -14.78 -13.09 26.06
N PHE A 85 -14.33 -12.85 27.29
CA PHE A 85 -14.96 -13.40 28.49
C PHE A 85 -16.44 -12.91 28.63
N GLY A 86 -16.68 -11.61 28.35
CA GLY A 86 -18.05 -11.08 28.35
C GLY A 86 -18.93 -11.76 27.29
N ALA A 87 -18.38 -12.02 26.09
CA ALA A 87 -19.10 -12.75 25.04
C ALA A 87 -19.42 -14.19 25.44
N LEU A 88 -18.51 -14.89 26.15
CA LEU A 88 -18.77 -16.23 26.66
C LEU A 88 -19.90 -16.24 27.69
N LYS A 89 -19.93 -15.29 28.67
CA LYS A 89 -20.99 -15.18 29.66
C LYS A 89 -22.37 -15.00 29.01
N VAL A 90 -22.47 -14.11 28.00
CA VAL A 90 -23.71 -13.92 27.25
C VAL A 90 -24.08 -15.20 26.47
N LYS A 91 -23.10 -15.82 25.79
CA LYS A 91 -23.30 -17.08 25.04
C LYS A 91 -23.81 -18.19 25.98
N ASP A 92 -23.20 -18.36 27.17
CA ASP A 92 -23.60 -19.38 28.13
C ASP A 92 -25.03 -19.14 28.62
N GLY A 93 -25.44 -17.89 28.91
CA GLY A 93 -26.82 -17.56 29.26
C GLY A 93 -27.82 -17.93 28.16
N ILE A 94 -27.47 -17.70 26.88
CA ILE A 94 -28.32 -18.11 25.74
C ILE A 94 -28.42 -19.64 25.64
N VAL A 95 -27.29 -20.35 25.71
CA VAL A 95 -27.20 -21.79 25.59
C VAL A 95 -27.98 -22.48 26.71
N ASP A 96 -27.83 -22.02 27.95
CA ASP A 96 -28.51 -22.60 29.10
C ASP A 96 -30.01 -22.30 29.11
N PHE A 97 -30.47 -21.17 28.59
CA PHE A 97 -31.89 -20.90 28.36
C PHE A 97 -32.55 -22.01 27.53
N PHE A 98 -31.92 -22.44 26.45
CA PHE A 98 -32.45 -23.52 25.58
C PHE A 98 -32.27 -24.91 26.21
N ARG A 99 -31.13 -25.18 26.86
CA ARG A 99 -30.87 -26.45 27.50
C ARG A 99 -31.90 -26.77 28.57
N ASP A 100 -32.23 -25.76 29.39
CA ASP A 100 -33.19 -25.94 30.50
C ASP A 100 -34.64 -26.15 30.00
N ARG A 101 -35.01 -25.57 28.85
CA ARG A 101 -36.39 -25.63 28.33
C ARG A 101 -36.62 -26.73 27.32
N GLU A 102 -35.63 -26.98 26.47
CA GLU A 102 -35.79 -27.87 25.30
C GLU A 102 -34.83 -29.07 25.32
N GLY A 103 -33.95 -29.16 26.34
CA GLY A 103 -32.91 -30.21 26.42
C GLY A 103 -31.82 -30.13 25.35
N ILE A 104 -31.91 -29.19 24.44
CA ILE A 104 -31.04 -29.02 23.28
C ILE A 104 -30.48 -27.61 23.31
N ARG A 105 -29.31 -27.37 22.68
CA ARG A 105 -28.70 -26.05 22.58
C ARG A 105 -28.50 -25.63 21.12
N PRO A 106 -28.66 -24.35 20.75
CA PRO A 106 -28.31 -23.85 19.43
C PRO A 106 -26.78 -23.86 19.21
N SER A 107 -26.38 -24.02 17.95
CA SER A 107 -24.96 -24.03 17.56
C SER A 107 -24.39 -22.63 17.54
N VAL A 108 -23.11 -22.51 17.93
CA VAL A 108 -22.36 -21.26 17.87
C VAL A 108 -21.43 -21.25 16.66
N ASP A 109 -21.56 -20.25 15.79
CA ASP A 109 -20.71 -20.07 14.62
C ASP A 109 -20.25 -18.61 14.55
N ALA A 110 -18.99 -18.35 14.94
CA ALA A 110 -18.42 -17.01 14.97
C ALA A 110 -18.17 -16.43 13.56
N LYS A 111 -17.99 -17.29 12.55
CA LYS A 111 -17.63 -16.87 11.18
C LYS A 111 -18.88 -16.59 10.33
N GLN A 112 -19.83 -17.50 10.35
CA GLN A 112 -21.04 -17.43 9.51
C GLN A 112 -22.31 -17.69 10.32
N PRO A 113 -22.63 -16.85 11.31
CA PRO A 113 -23.86 -17.01 12.09
C PRO A 113 -25.08 -16.67 11.24
N ASP A 114 -26.21 -17.34 11.55
CA ASP A 114 -27.50 -16.96 11.00
C ASP A 114 -28.01 -15.68 11.66
N LEU A 115 -27.74 -15.51 12.97
CA LEU A 115 -28.07 -14.31 13.73
C LEU A 115 -26.92 -13.95 14.67
N ARG A 116 -26.58 -12.66 14.74
CA ARG A 116 -25.58 -12.13 15.67
C ARG A 116 -26.23 -11.37 16.81
N VAL A 117 -25.87 -11.70 18.04
CA VAL A 117 -26.21 -10.95 19.25
C VAL A 117 -25.07 -10.00 19.56
N VAL A 118 -25.39 -8.71 19.72
CA VAL A 118 -24.41 -7.68 20.07
C VAL A 118 -24.71 -7.18 21.49
N ALA A 119 -23.83 -7.53 22.41
CA ALA A 119 -23.88 -7.13 23.80
C ALA A 119 -23.01 -5.87 24.01
N GLN A 120 -23.61 -4.82 24.55
CA GLN A 120 -22.94 -3.55 24.80
C GLN A 120 -22.95 -3.23 26.30
N LEU A 121 -21.78 -3.19 26.92
CA LEU A 121 -21.63 -2.85 28.33
C LEU A 121 -21.08 -1.42 28.45
N SER A 122 -21.86 -0.56 29.10
CA SER A 122 -21.48 0.82 29.35
C SER A 122 -22.11 1.34 30.63
N LYS A 123 -21.33 2.02 31.47
CA LYS A 123 -21.80 2.64 32.70
C LYS A 123 -22.64 1.73 33.61
N GLY A 124 -22.21 0.46 33.76
CA GLY A 124 -22.91 -0.53 34.56
C GLY A 124 -24.24 -1.03 33.99
N ARG A 125 -24.51 -0.77 32.72
CA ARG A 125 -25.67 -1.33 31.99
C ARG A 125 -25.24 -2.22 30.84
N LEU A 126 -25.89 -3.37 30.74
CA LEU A 126 -25.78 -4.31 29.64
C LEU A 126 -26.98 -4.16 28.71
N VAL A 127 -26.74 -3.79 27.47
CA VAL A 127 -27.75 -3.76 26.41
C VAL A 127 -27.52 -4.93 25.46
N LEU A 128 -28.52 -5.80 25.32
CA LEU A 128 -28.50 -6.90 24.36
C LEU A 128 -29.27 -6.50 23.10
N ASN A 129 -28.65 -6.70 21.96
CA ASN A 129 -29.22 -6.34 20.66
C ASN A 129 -29.11 -7.50 19.69
N LEU A 130 -30.06 -7.60 18.76
CA LEU A 130 -29.95 -8.42 17.56
C LEU A 130 -29.42 -7.58 16.41
N ASP A 131 -28.42 -8.09 15.72
CA ASP A 131 -27.88 -7.44 14.51
C ASP A 131 -28.78 -7.76 13.31
N LEU A 132 -29.60 -6.82 12.92
CA LEU A 132 -30.49 -6.95 11.77
C LEU A 132 -29.73 -6.84 10.43
N SER A 133 -28.51 -6.33 10.44
CA SER A 133 -27.71 -6.15 9.23
C SER A 133 -27.01 -7.41 8.76
N GLY A 134 -26.57 -8.28 9.69
CA GLY A 134 -25.67 -9.40 9.42
C GLY A 134 -24.23 -8.91 9.18
N ASP A 135 -23.76 -8.97 7.95
CA ASP A 135 -22.50 -8.34 7.58
C ASP A 135 -22.60 -6.81 7.60
N SER A 136 -21.46 -6.14 7.84
CA SER A 136 -21.44 -4.68 7.90
C SER A 136 -22.02 -4.04 6.63
N LEU A 137 -22.95 -3.09 6.80
CA LEU A 137 -23.68 -2.47 5.69
C LEU A 137 -22.79 -1.69 4.72
N HIS A 138 -21.58 -1.27 5.14
CA HIS A 138 -20.66 -0.60 4.23
C HIS A 138 -20.16 -1.54 3.11
N ARG A 139 -20.18 -2.84 3.30
CA ARG A 139 -19.84 -3.80 2.25
C ARG A 139 -21.00 -3.89 1.26
N ARG A 140 -20.89 -3.14 0.13
CA ARG A 140 -21.92 -3.10 -0.92
C ARG A 140 -21.87 -4.30 -1.87
N GLY A 141 -20.83 -5.16 -1.77
CA GLY A 141 -20.67 -6.39 -2.57
C GLY A 141 -19.87 -6.23 -3.87
N TYR A 142 -19.58 -5.01 -4.33
CA TYR A 142 -18.84 -4.83 -5.58
C TYR A 142 -17.33 -5.01 -5.46
N ARG A 143 -16.77 -4.90 -4.25
CA ARG A 143 -15.35 -5.04 -4.01
C ARG A 143 -15.03 -6.46 -3.57
N LEU A 144 -14.37 -7.25 -4.43
CA LEU A 144 -13.98 -8.64 -4.14
C LEU A 144 -12.63 -8.74 -3.44
N GLU A 145 -11.68 -7.84 -3.77
CA GLU A 145 -10.36 -7.82 -3.16
C GLU A 145 -10.14 -6.55 -2.32
N GLY A 146 -9.57 -6.72 -1.15
CA GLY A 146 -9.13 -5.64 -0.31
C GLY A 146 -7.85 -5.00 -0.87
N GLY A 147 -7.95 -3.83 -1.47
CA GLY A 147 -6.77 -2.99 -1.72
C GLY A 147 -6.15 -2.50 -0.39
N LYS A 148 -4.91 -2.00 -0.41
CA LYS A 148 -4.30 -1.36 0.77
C LYS A 148 -5.18 -0.19 1.24
N ALA A 149 -5.92 -0.38 2.34
CA ALA A 149 -6.78 0.59 3.04
C ALA A 149 -7.67 1.48 2.13
N PRO A 150 -8.64 0.92 1.39
CA PRO A 150 -9.55 1.72 0.57
C PRO A 150 -10.51 2.52 1.46
N LEU A 151 -10.99 3.67 0.96
CA LEU A 151 -12.06 4.43 1.60
C LEU A 151 -13.29 3.53 1.76
N LYS A 152 -13.84 3.45 2.99
CA LYS A 152 -15.06 2.68 3.22
C LYS A 152 -16.25 3.36 2.53
N GLU A 153 -17.16 2.56 2.01
CA GLU A 153 -18.32 3.04 1.25
C GLU A 153 -19.22 3.97 2.06
N ASN A 154 -19.40 3.70 3.35
CA ASN A 154 -20.18 4.59 4.22
C ASN A 154 -19.47 5.93 4.51
N VAL A 155 -18.14 5.96 4.52
CA VAL A 155 -17.37 7.22 4.65
C VAL A 155 -17.46 7.99 3.32
N ALA A 156 -17.32 7.32 2.17
CA ALA A 156 -17.53 7.93 0.86
C ALA A 156 -18.93 8.56 0.74
N ALA A 157 -19.96 7.84 1.19
CA ALA A 157 -21.31 8.35 1.22
C ALA A 157 -21.44 9.59 2.14
N ALA A 158 -20.80 9.59 3.32
CA ALA A 158 -20.79 10.73 4.23
C ALA A 158 -20.13 11.98 3.59
N VAL A 159 -19.02 11.77 2.88
CA VAL A 159 -18.31 12.83 2.13
C VAL A 159 -19.25 13.44 1.09
N LEU A 160 -19.87 12.61 0.24
CA LEU A 160 -20.76 13.06 -0.84
C LEU A 160 -22.00 13.80 -0.27
N MET A 161 -22.60 13.29 0.80
CA MET A 161 -23.74 13.94 1.44
C MET A 161 -23.36 15.29 2.06
N ARG A 162 -22.21 15.39 2.74
CA ARG A 162 -21.70 16.64 3.31
C ARG A 162 -21.28 17.65 2.25
N ALA A 163 -20.80 17.18 1.09
CA ALA A 163 -20.47 18.00 -0.06
C ALA A 163 -21.72 18.42 -0.89
N GLY A 164 -22.93 18.05 -0.48
CA GLY A 164 -24.17 18.46 -1.15
C GLY A 164 -24.46 17.70 -2.46
N TRP A 165 -23.74 16.62 -2.76
CA TRP A 165 -23.89 15.86 -4.02
C TRP A 165 -25.34 15.50 -4.38
N PRO A 166 -26.20 15.00 -3.43
CA PRO A 166 -27.60 14.67 -3.79
C PRO A 166 -28.40 15.86 -4.33
N GLN A 167 -28.10 17.08 -3.91
CA GLN A 167 -28.74 18.28 -4.42
C GLN A 167 -28.15 18.68 -5.78
N ILE A 168 -26.83 18.69 -5.90
CA ILE A 168 -26.09 18.99 -7.15
C ILE A 168 -26.57 18.08 -8.28
N ALA A 169 -26.69 16.77 -8.02
CA ALA A 169 -27.15 15.79 -9.00
C ALA A 169 -28.61 16.02 -9.43
N ARG A 170 -29.49 16.42 -8.50
CA ARG A 170 -30.89 16.76 -8.84
C ARG A 170 -30.99 18.01 -9.71
N GLU A 171 -30.07 18.93 -9.58
CA GLU A 171 -29.96 20.16 -10.36
C GLU A 171 -29.22 19.96 -11.69
N GLY A 172 -28.89 18.71 -12.06
CA GLY A 172 -28.20 18.38 -13.32
C GLY A 172 -26.68 18.62 -13.27
N GLY A 173 -26.11 18.86 -12.07
CA GLY A 173 -24.67 19.04 -11.91
C GLY A 173 -23.89 17.72 -11.97
N SER A 174 -22.65 17.80 -12.43
CA SER A 174 -21.77 16.64 -12.65
C SER A 174 -20.77 16.43 -11.51
N LEU A 175 -20.18 15.22 -11.42
CA LEU A 175 -19.15 14.88 -10.44
C LEU A 175 -17.87 14.42 -11.13
N ILE A 176 -16.74 14.93 -10.63
CA ILE A 176 -15.41 14.49 -11.05
C ILE A 176 -14.58 14.11 -9.82
N ASP A 177 -13.96 12.94 -9.87
CA ASP A 177 -12.92 12.51 -8.91
C ASP A 177 -11.58 12.44 -9.65
N PRO A 178 -10.64 13.37 -9.42
CA PRO A 178 -9.37 13.43 -10.11
C PRO A 178 -8.34 12.40 -9.62
N MET A 179 -8.65 11.63 -8.55
CA MET A 179 -7.79 10.61 -7.96
C MET A 179 -8.65 9.44 -7.46
N CYS A 180 -9.42 8.84 -8.38
CA CYS A 180 -10.56 7.99 -8.03
C CYS A 180 -10.21 6.63 -7.42
N GLY A 181 -8.96 6.19 -7.51
CA GLY A 181 -8.54 4.89 -7.03
C GLY A 181 -9.40 3.76 -7.60
N SER A 182 -10.01 2.95 -6.74
CA SER A 182 -10.93 1.87 -7.14
C SER A 182 -12.38 2.32 -7.41
N GLY A 183 -12.65 3.63 -7.50
CA GLY A 183 -13.95 4.18 -7.89
C GLY A 183 -15.00 4.27 -6.79
N THR A 184 -14.64 4.18 -5.51
CA THR A 184 -15.61 4.14 -4.40
C THR A 184 -16.52 5.38 -4.34
N LEU A 185 -15.94 6.58 -4.45
CA LEU A 185 -16.71 7.84 -4.46
C LEU A 185 -17.62 7.93 -5.69
N LEU A 186 -17.14 7.48 -6.84
CA LEU A 186 -17.91 7.49 -8.09
C LEU A 186 -19.14 6.58 -8.00
N LEU A 187 -18.97 5.35 -7.49
CA LEU A 187 -20.04 4.36 -7.36
C LEU A 187 -21.09 4.77 -6.34
N GLU A 188 -20.69 5.32 -5.18
CA GLU A 188 -21.63 5.86 -4.20
C GLU A 188 -22.37 7.08 -4.76
N ALA A 189 -21.70 7.94 -5.54
CA ALA A 189 -22.31 9.08 -6.20
C ALA A 189 -23.36 8.65 -7.25
N ALA A 190 -23.03 7.65 -8.08
CA ALA A 190 -23.95 7.11 -9.08
C ALA A 190 -25.19 6.49 -8.42
N GLN A 191 -25.00 5.68 -7.38
CA GLN A 191 -26.11 5.11 -6.61
C GLN A 191 -27.03 6.18 -6.01
N MET A 192 -26.48 7.30 -5.53
CA MET A 192 -27.28 8.42 -5.00
C MET A 192 -28.07 9.09 -6.10
N ALA A 193 -27.43 9.41 -7.23
CA ALA A 193 -28.08 10.08 -8.37
C ALA A 193 -29.19 9.23 -9.01
N MET A 194 -28.99 7.91 -9.05
CA MET A 194 -29.94 6.94 -9.61
C MET A 194 -30.97 6.41 -8.61
N SER A 195 -31.01 6.95 -7.38
CA SER A 195 -31.92 6.51 -6.31
C SER A 195 -31.82 5.01 -6.00
N ILE A 196 -30.64 4.42 -6.09
CA ILE A 196 -30.39 3.01 -5.78
C ILE A 196 -30.17 2.84 -4.28
N ALA A 197 -30.97 2.03 -3.61
CA ALA A 197 -30.74 1.71 -2.21
C ALA A 197 -29.44 0.90 -2.05
N PRO A 198 -28.51 1.28 -1.15
CA PRO A 198 -27.20 0.64 -1.03
C PRO A 198 -27.26 -0.84 -0.61
N GLY A 199 -28.35 -1.25 0.04
CA GLY A 199 -28.60 -2.63 0.43
C GLY A 199 -29.31 -3.49 -0.62
N LEU A 200 -29.71 -2.92 -1.77
CA LEU A 200 -30.57 -3.61 -2.75
C LEU A 200 -29.90 -4.83 -3.40
N GLY A 201 -28.59 -4.78 -3.59
CA GLY A 201 -27.79 -5.89 -4.14
C GLY A 201 -27.38 -6.96 -3.12
N ARG A 202 -27.76 -6.83 -1.84
CA ARG A 202 -27.45 -7.83 -0.82
C ARG A 202 -28.44 -8.98 -0.87
N GLU A 203 -27.93 -10.20 -0.90
CA GLU A 203 -28.75 -11.41 -0.87
C GLU A 203 -29.34 -11.69 0.52
N ARG A 204 -28.55 -11.42 1.58
CA ARG A 204 -28.93 -11.76 2.96
C ARG A 204 -28.61 -10.62 3.93
N PHE A 205 -29.54 -10.40 4.87
CA PHE A 205 -29.40 -9.57 6.05
C PHE A 205 -29.48 -10.43 7.31
N GLY A 206 -29.06 -9.92 8.45
CA GLY A 206 -29.12 -10.61 9.73
C GLY A 206 -30.54 -10.94 10.18
N PHE A 207 -31.52 -10.11 9.83
CA PHE A 207 -32.92 -10.33 10.19
C PHE A 207 -33.53 -11.58 9.51
N HIS A 208 -32.98 -12.10 8.42
CA HIS A 208 -33.44 -13.37 7.84
C HIS A 208 -33.19 -14.60 8.73
N GLY A 209 -32.28 -14.49 9.71
CA GLY A 209 -32.05 -15.51 10.73
C GLY A 209 -32.86 -15.30 12.02
N TRP A 210 -33.63 -14.24 12.10
CA TRP A 210 -34.45 -13.89 13.27
C TRP A 210 -35.88 -14.38 13.15
N LEU A 211 -36.42 -15.08 14.16
CA LEU A 211 -37.78 -15.60 14.15
C LEU A 211 -38.89 -14.52 14.08
N GLY A 212 -38.60 -13.30 14.55
CA GLY A 212 -39.51 -12.16 14.42
C GLY A 212 -39.50 -11.50 13.02
N HIS A 213 -38.79 -12.05 12.05
CA HIS A 213 -38.79 -11.57 10.67
C HIS A 213 -40.17 -11.68 10.01
N ARG A 214 -40.50 -10.68 9.19
CA ARG A 214 -41.74 -10.63 8.40
C ARG A 214 -41.41 -10.52 6.92
N GLU A 215 -41.39 -11.65 6.23
CA GLU A 215 -40.97 -11.74 4.84
C GLU A 215 -41.86 -10.90 3.90
N ASP A 216 -43.19 -10.90 4.15
CA ASP A 216 -44.16 -10.11 3.38
C ASP A 216 -43.87 -8.61 3.41
N GLN A 217 -43.58 -8.07 4.61
CA GLN A 217 -43.18 -6.66 4.77
C GLN A 217 -41.85 -6.37 4.13
N TRP A 218 -40.87 -7.28 4.25
CA TRP A 218 -39.58 -7.11 3.63
C TRP A 218 -39.67 -7.07 2.10
N LEU A 219 -40.39 -8.03 1.49
CA LEU A 219 -40.60 -8.10 0.04
C LEU A 219 -41.28 -6.83 -0.50
N THR A 220 -42.27 -6.28 0.22
CA THR A 220 -42.91 -5.01 -0.13
C THR A 220 -41.89 -3.87 -0.15
N ILE A 221 -41.09 -3.72 0.92
CA ILE A 221 -40.07 -2.66 1.02
C ILE A 221 -38.98 -2.80 -0.06
N ARG A 222 -38.58 -4.06 -0.34
CA ARG A 222 -37.60 -4.35 -1.38
C ARG A 222 -38.15 -4.00 -2.78
N SER A 223 -39.40 -4.32 -3.05
CA SER A 223 -40.09 -3.98 -4.30
C SER A 223 -40.22 -2.46 -4.49
N GLU A 224 -40.60 -1.72 -3.41
CA GLU A 224 -40.61 -0.26 -3.42
C GLU A 224 -39.23 0.31 -3.75
N ALA A 225 -38.16 -0.24 -3.23
CA ALA A 225 -36.81 0.21 -3.51
C ALA A 225 -36.38 -0.10 -4.96
N GLN A 226 -36.81 -1.24 -5.47
CA GLN A 226 -36.56 -1.61 -6.87
C GLN A 226 -37.30 -0.68 -7.84
N SER A 227 -38.54 -0.30 -7.55
CA SER A 227 -39.32 0.63 -8.40
C SER A 227 -38.76 2.06 -8.40
N ARG A 228 -38.04 2.46 -7.34
CA ARG A 228 -37.39 3.78 -7.27
C ARG A 228 -36.05 3.84 -8.01
N LYS A 229 -35.45 2.70 -8.28
CA LYS A 229 -34.18 2.62 -8.98
C LYS A 229 -34.35 3.16 -10.42
N ARG A 230 -33.55 4.16 -10.77
CA ARG A 230 -33.45 4.64 -12.15
C ARG A 230 -32.47 3.78 -12.94
N SER A 231 -32.72 3.57 -14.21
CA SER A 231 -31.83 2.87 -15.15
C SER A 231 -30.66 3.73 -15.62
N GLU A 232 -30.84 5.06 -15.57
CA GLU A 232 -29.90 6.04 -16.10
C GLU A 232 -29.67 7.18 -15.09
N LEU A 233 -28.57 7.90 -15.27
CA LEU A 233 -28.34 9.15 -14.54
C LEU A 233 -29.39 10.20 -14.92
N PRO A 234 -29.69 11.16 -14.03
CA PRO A 234 -30.50 12.32 -14.40
C PRO A 234 -29.90 13.04 -15.62
N GLU A 235 -30.75 13.72 -16.37
CA GLU A 235 -30.33 14.51 -17.49
C GLU A 235 -29.20 15.50 -17.11
N ASN A 236 -28.24 15.65 -17.99
CA ASN A 236 -27.06 16.50 -17.78
C ASN A 236 -26.09 16.10 -16.65
N VAL A 237 -26.32 15.01 -15.94
CA VAL A 237 -25.39 14.50 -14.91
C VAL A 237 -24.34 13.61 -15.58
N GLU A 238 -23.07 13.90 -15.33
CA GLU A 238 -21.95 13.03 -15.67
C GLU A 238 -21.14 12.70 -14.42
N ILE A 239 -20.67 11.46 -14.34
CA ILE A 239 -19.78 11.00 -13.27
C ILE A 239 -18.50 10.48 -13.91
N ARG A 240 -17.39 11.14 -13.62
CA ARG A 240 -16.08 10.84 -14.20
C ARG A 240 -15.03 10.64 -13.13
N GLY A 241 -14.17 9.65 -13.32
CA GLY A 241 -13.00 9.39 -12.50
C GLY A 241 -11.71 9.41 -13.31
N TYR A 242 -10.68 9.97 -12.72
CA TYR A 242 -9.33 9.95 -13.24
C TYR A 242 -8.38 9.42 -12.16
N ASP A 243 -7.33 8.76 -12.59
CA ASP A 243 -6.23 8.35 -11.73
C ASP A 243 -4.95 8.20 -12.56
N GLY A 244 -3.81 8.53 -12.00
CA GLY A 244 -2.52 8.31 -12.65
C GLY A 244 -2.08 6.84 -12.68
N ASP A 245 -2.65 5.99 -11.81
CA ASP A 245 -2.37 4.56 -11.73
C ASP A 245 -3.33 3.75 -12.61
N ILE A 246 -2.80 3.17 -13.69
CA ILE A 246 -3.56 2.30 -14.61
C ILE A 246 -4.15 1.08 -13.87
N GLY A 247 -3.45 0.56 -12.84
CA GLY A 247 -3.95 -0.54 -12.01
C GLY A 247 -5.17 -0.14 -11.17
N ALA A 248 -5.20 1.11 -10.69
CA ALA A 248 -6.37 1.66 -10.00
C ALA A 248 -7.56 1.83 -10.96
N ILE A 249 -7.32 2.34 -12.17
CA ILE A 249 -8.35 2.47 -13.21
C ILE A 249 -8.97 1.13 -13.57
N ARG A 250 -8.16 0.09 -13.81
CA ARG A 250 -8.67 -1.27 -14.09
C ARG A 250 -9.59 -1.76 -12.97
N LYS A 251 -9.20 -1.57 -11.71
CA LYS A 251 -10.05 -1.93 -10.55
C LYS A 251 -11.35 -1.12 -10.50
N ALA A 252 -11.29 0.17 -10.85
CA ALA A 252 -12.49 1.01 -10.92
C ALA A 252 -13.44 0.54 -12.02
N GLU A 253 -12.94 0.19 -13.20
CA GLU A 253 -13.71 -0.39 -14.31
C GLU A 253 -14.38 -1.70 -13.90
N GLU A 254 -13.63 -2.63 -13.30
CA GLU A 254 -14.18 -3.89 -12.80
C GLU A 254 -15.29 -3.69 -11.76
N ASN A 255 -15.09 -2.77 -10.81
CA ASN A 255 -16.10 -2.46 -9.80
C ASN A 255 -17.35 -1.82 -10.44
N THR A 256 -17.16 -0.96 -11.44
CA THR A 256 -18.22 -0.31 -12.20
C THR A 256 -19.04 -1.34 -13.00
N GLN A 257 -18.37 -2.31 -13.62
CA GLN A 257 -19.02 -3.43 -14.33
C GLN A 257 -19.82 -4.31 -13.37
N ARG A 258 -19.25 -4.71 -12.22
CA ARG A 258 -19.95 -5.55 -11.22
C ARG A 258 -21.22 -4.87 -10.69
N MET A 259 -21.21 -3.56 -10.59
CA MET A 259 -22.38 -2.77 -10.18
C MET A 259 -23.39 -2.52 -11.32
N GLY A 260 -23.09 -2.94 -12.56
CA GLY A 260 -23.92 -2.65 -13.73
C GLY A 260 -23.97 -1.14 -14.04
N MET A 261 -22.90 -0.39 -13.74
CA MET A 261 -22.85 1.07 -13.88
C MET A 261 -21.83 1.54 -14.96
N ALA A 262 -21.34 0.64 -15.80
CA ALA A 262 -20.35 0.95 -16.82
C ALA A 262 -20.82 2.01 -17.86
N SER A 263 -22.13 2.13 -18.08
CA SER A 263 -22.72 3.17 -18.93
C SER A 263 -22.82 4.54 -18.24
N CYS A 264 -22.83 4.56 -16.89
CA CYS A 264 -23.10 5.74 -16.09
C CYS A 264 -21.83 6.39 -15.51
N VAL A 265 -20.78 5.59 -15.26
CA VAL A 265 -19.52 6.04 -14.65
C VAL A 265 -18.38 5.81 -15.63
N ARG A 266 -17.71 6.89 -16.00
CA ARG A 266 -16.57 6.85 -16.93
C ARG A 266 -15.26 7.05 -16.16
N VAL A 267 -14.32 6.13 -16.32
CA VAL A 267 -12.99 6.23 -15.71
C VAL A 267 -11.90 6.21 -16.76
N ARG A 268 -10.82 6.96 -16.57
CA ARG A 268 -9.69 7.02 -17.49
C ARG A 268 -8.38 7.30 -16.75
N ALA A 269 -7.30 6.70 -17.23
CA ALA A 269 -5.95 7.03 -16.77
C ALA A 269 -5.61 8.47 -17.20
N ARG A 270 -5.26 9.33 -16.24
CA ARG A 270 -4.85 10.72 -16.46
C ARG A 270 -4.08 11.23 -15.25
N GLN A 271 -3.00 11.96 -15.50
CA GLN A 271 -2.27 12.63 -14.42
C GLN A 271 -3.11 13.80 -13.85
N LEU A 272 -2.92 14.07 -12.56
CA LEU A 272 -3.66 15.15 -11.88
C LEU A 272 -3.48 16.51 -12.56
N SER A 273 -2.26 16.84 -13.01
CA SER A 273 -1.93 18.08 -13.73
C SER A 273 -2.76 18.31 -14.99
N ASP A 274 -3.23 17.22 -15.62
CA ASP A 274 -3.88 17.22 -16.92
C ASP A 274 -5.42 17.13 -16.80
N VAL A 275 -5.94 17.06 -15.58
CA VAL A 275 -7.38 16.99 -15.34
C VAL A 275 -8.02 18.34 -15.61
N ALA A 276 -9.00 18.36 -16.50
CA ALA A 276 -9.77 19.54 -16.89
C ALA A 276 -11.26 19.22 -17.04
N LYS A 277 -12.09 20.25 -17.10
CA LYS A 277 -13.51 20.10 -17.45
C LYS A 277 -13.64 19.42 -18.82
N PRO A 278 -14.58 18.49 -18.99
CA PRO A 278 -14.90 17.97 -20.31
C PRO A 278 -15.38 19.06 -21.24
N THR A 279 -14.91 19.03 -22.50
CA THR A 279 -15.18 20.08 -23.50
C THR A 279 -16.25 19.71 -24.55
N HIS A 280 -16.81 18.48 -24.46
CA HIS A 280 -17.80 17.99 -25.42
C HIS A 280 -19.18 18.70 -25.32
N ARG A 281 -19.40 19.38 -24.17
CA ARG A 281 -20.55 20.26 -23.91
C ARG A 281 -20.19 21.28 -22.85
N GLU A 282 -21.00 22.31 -22.73
CA GLU A 282 -20.91 23.23 -21.61
C GLU A 282 -21.31 22.52 -20.32
N MET A 283 -20.43 22.51 -19.32
CA MET A 283 -20.64 21.89 -18.03
C MET A 283 -21.11 22.94 -17.03
N GLY A 284 -22.32 22.81 -16.55
CA GLY A 284 -22.87 23.67 -15.50
C GLY A 284 -22.09 23.53 -14.16
N LYS A 285 -22.71 23.95 -13.06
CA LYS A 285 -22.14 23.73 -11.70
C LYS A 285 -21.94 22.24 -11.44
N GLY A 286 -20.91 21.88 -10.67
CA GLY A 286 -20.61 20.51 -10.34
C GLY A 286 -19.81 20.38 -9.05
N LEU A 287 -19.44 19.14 -8.73
CA LEU A 287 -18.66 18.77 -7.55
C LEU A 287 -17.39 18.04 -7.96
N LEU A 288 -16.24 18.55 -7.52
CA LEU A 288 -15.05 17.71 -7.41
C LEU A 288 -15.01 17.09 -6.03
N VAL A 289 -14.79 15.77 -6.00
CA VAL A 289 -14.60 15.05 -4.76
C VAL A 289 -13.31 14.26 -4.85
N VAL A 290 -12.44 14.37 -3.87
CA VAL A 290 -11.15 13.70 -3.95
C VAL A 290 -10.72 13.18 -2.59
N ASN A 291 -10.22 11.94 -2.63
CA ASN A 291 -9.56 11.26 -1.53
C ASN A 291 -8.08 11.05 -1.90
N PRO A 292 -7.22 12.07 -1.74
CA PRO A 292 -5.82 11.96 -2.08
C PRO A 292 -5.14 10.84 -1.29
N PRO A 293 -4.06 10.23 -1.78
CA PRO A 293 -3.30 9.27 -1.00
C PRO A 293 -2.71 9.93 0.25
N TRP A 294 -2.78 9.23 1.40
CA TRP A 294 -2.33 9.74 2.71
C TRP A 294 -1.08 9.02 3.20
N GLY A 295 -0.20 9.76 3.89
CA GLY A 295 0.92 9.28 4.70
C GLY A 295 1.80 8.24 4.00
N GLU A 296 1.76 7.00 4.45
CA GLU A 296 2.62 5.89 3.97
C GLU A 296 2.60 5.63 2.45
N ARG A 297 1.63 6.17 1.71
CA ARG A 297 1.53 5.99 0.25
C ARG A 297 2.40 6.96 -0.55
N LEU A 298 2.78 8.11 0.00
CA LEU A 298 3.56 9.14 -0.68
C LEU A 298 4.94 9.38 -0.06
N GLY A 299 5.28 8.68 1.00
CA GLY A 299 6.63 8.58 1.57
C GLY A 299 7.16 9.79 2.33
N HIS A 300 6.75 11.02 2.06
CA HIS A 300 7.22 12.24 2.76
C HIS A 300 6.17 13.35 2.74
N ASP A 301 6.11 14.13 3.83
CA ASP A 301 5.24 15.30 3.98
C ASP A 301 5.37 16.29 2.80
N GLY A 302 6.56 16.46 2.22
CA GLY A 302 6.80 17.33 1.07
C GLY A 302 6.11 16.85 -0.22
N ALA A 303 6.13 15.55 -0.52
CA ALA A 303 5.45 15.01 -1.69
C ALA A 303 3.93 15.12 -1.56
N VAL A 304 3.40 14.91 -0.34
CA VAL A 304 1.98 15.10 -0.04
C VAL A 304 1.60 16.57 -0.21
N GLN A 305 2.40 17.50 0.30
CA GLN A 305 2.16 18.94 0.14
C GLN A 305 2.17 19.36 -1.33
N ASN A 306 3.13 18.89 -2.11
CA ASN A 306 3.20 19.17 -3.56
C ASN A 306 1.99 18.62 -4.29
N LEU A 307 1.49 17.44 -3.91
CA LEU A 307 0.26 16.87 -4.47
C LEU A 307 -0.94 17.78 -4.19
N TYR A 308 -1.12 18.23 -2.93
CA TYR A 308 -2.22 19.14 -2.58
C TYR A 308 -2.06 20.51 -3.23
N ALA A 309 -0.84 21.02 -3.40
CA ALA A 309 -0.58 22.26 -4.14
C ALA A 309 -0.94 22.11 -5.63
N THR A 310 -0.58 20.99 -6.24
CA THR A 310 -0.97 20.69 -7.62
C THR A 310 -2.49 20.54 -7.74
N LEU A 311 -3.13 19.84 -6.79
CA LEU A 311 -4.59 19.74 -6.72
C LEU A 311 -5.23 21.13 -6.67
N GLY A 312 -4.77 22.01 -5.77
CA GLY A 312 -5.30 23.38 -5.65
C GLY A 312 -5.17 24.17 -6.93
N ARG A 313 -4.03 24.11 -7.61
CA ARG A 313 -3.83 24.78 -8.91
C ARG A 313 -4.80 24.27 -9.99
N VAL A 314 -4.98 22.95 -10.08
CA VAL A 314 -5.92 22.34 -11.03
C VAL A 314 -7.35 22.74 -10.72
N LEU A 315 -7.75 22.69 -9.43
CA LEU A 315 -9.08 23.10 -8.98
C LEU A 315 -9.39 24.55 -9.36
N HIS A 316 -8.47 25.46 -9.07
CA HIS A 316 -8.65 26.88 -9.34
C HIS A 316 -8.67 27.18 -10.85
N ARG A 317 -7.72 26.63 -11.60
CA ARG A 317 -7.56 26.90 -13.04
C ARG A 317 -8.70 26.34 -13.87
N GLU A 318 -9.09 25.08 -13.61
CA GLU A 318 -9.95 24.32 -14.52
C GLU A 318 -11.42 24.29 -14.10
N PHE A 319 -11.73 24.53 -12.81
CA PHE A 319 -13.05 24.26 -12.26
C PHE A 319 -13.73 25.46 -11.60
N SER A 320 -13.42 26.67 -12.09
CA SER A 320 -14.13 27.87 -11.63
C SER A 320 -15.65 27.70 -11.71
N GLY A 321 -16.37 28.14 -10.65
CA GLY A 321 -17.81 28.02 -10.49
C GLY A 321 -18.30 26.67 -9.94
N TRP A 322 -17.41 25.70 -9.69
CA TRP A 322 -17.72 24.41 -9.07
C TRP A 322 -17.47 24.43 -7.56
N GLN A 323 -17.92 23.36 -6.89
CA GLN A 323 -17.54 23.06 -5.51
C GLN A 323 -16.47 21.97 -5.47
N ALA A 324 -15.61 21.99 -4.45
CA ALA A 324 -14.67 20.91 -4.21
C ALA A 324 -14.78 20.38 -2.78
N ALA A 325 -14.65 19.07 -2.64
CA ALA A 325 -14.66 18.33 -1.38
C ALA A 325 -13.37 17.48 -1.29
N VAL A 326 -12.44 17.90 -0.43
CA VAL A 326 -11.11 17.30 -0.33
C VAL A 326 -10.94 16.66 1.05
N LEU A 327 -10.57 15.39 1.07
CA LEU A 327 -10.17 14.69 2.28
C LEU A 327 -8.68 14.95 2.58
N ALA A 328 -8.37 15.22 3.86
CA ALA A 328 -6.99 15.40 4.31
C ALA A 328 -6.81 14.83 5.72
N LEU A 329 -5.59 14.39 6.05
CA LEU A 329 -5.25 13.92 7.40
C LEU A 329 -5.25 15.08 8.41
N ASP A 330 -4.78 16.24 7.98
CA ASP A 330 -4.66 17.42 8.83
C ASP A 330 -4.93 18.73 8.08
N THR A 331 -4.92 19.81 8.84
CA THR A 331 -5.14 21.17 8.31
C THR A 331 -3.95 21.63 7.43
N LYS A 332 -2.73 21.13 7.66
CA LYS A 332 -1.54 21.51 6.90
C LYS A 332 -1.68 21.10 5.44
N HIS A 333 -2.12 19.84 5.20
CA HIS A 333 -2.38 19.34 3.87
C HIS A 333 -3.52 20.10 3.16
N ALA A 334 -4.62 20.38 3.86
CA ALA A 334 -5.71 21.19 3.28
C ALA A 334 -5.25 22.62 2.91
N ARG A 335 -4.42 23.25 3.74
CA ARG A 335 -3.83 24.57 3.43
C ARG A 335 -2.86 24.55 2.26
N ALA A 336 -2.20 23.41 2.04
CA ALA A 336 -1.28 23.24 0.90
C ALA A 336 -1.98 23.35 -0.46
N THR A 337 -3.32 23.22 -0.53
CA THR A 337 -4.07 23.55 -1.76
C THR A 337 -3.99 25.03 -2.15
N GLY A 338 -3.60 25.92 -1.24
CA GLY A 338 -3.65 27.36 -1.43
C GLY A 338 -5.07 27.96 -1.40
N LEU A 339 -6.09 27.13 -1.38
CA LEU A 339 -7.49 27.56 -1.40
C LEU A 339 -8.07 27.78 0.02
N ARG A 340 -9.03 28.67 0.14
CA ARG A 340 -9.75 28.93 1.38
C ARG A 340 -10.97 28.02 1.48
N SER A 341 -10.96 27.06 2.43
CA SER A 341 -12.15 26.26 2.72
C SER A 341 -13.18 27.07 3.52
N HIS A 342 -14.45 26.95 3.14
CA HIS A 342 -15.54 27.63 3.87
C HIS A 342 -16.09 26.75 5.02
N LYS A 343 -15.84 25.42 4.96
CA LYS A 343 -16.31 24.49 5.98
C LYS A 343 -15.43 23.25 6.08
N ASN A 344 -15.33 22.67 7.26
CA ASN A 344 -14.68 21.36 7.44
C ASN A 344 -15.49 20.45 8.37
N TYR A 345 -15.28 19.14 8.25
CA TYR A 345 -15.89 18.11 9.09
C TYR A 345 -14.85 17.08 9.50
N LYS A 346 -14.77 16.78 10.79
CA LYS A 346 -13.94 15.69 11.30
C LYS A 346 -14.62 14.35 11.01
N LEU A 347 -13.87 13.39 10.49
CA LEU A 347 -14.32 12.06 10.13
C LEU A 347 -13.33 11.00 10.65
N LYS A 348 -13.78 9.76 10.74
CA LYS A 348 -12.90 8.61 11.03
C LYS A 348 -12.92 7.62 9.87
N SER A 349 -11.73 7.22 9.40
CA SER A 349 -11.55 6.16 8.42
C SER A 349 -10.70 5.04 9.04
N GLY A 350 -11.36 4.05 9.64
CA GLY A 350 -10.68 3.04 10.45
C GLY A 350 -10.03 3.66 11.69
N PRO A 351 -8.72 3.44 11.92
CA PRO A 351 -7.97 4.04 13.01
C PRO A 351 -7.59 5.52 12.76
N LEU A 352 -7.70 6.01 11.50
CA LEU A 352 -7.24 7.34 11.11
C LEU A 352 -8.30 8.41 11.38
N ASP A 353 -7.90 9.48 12.04
CA ASP A 353 -8.64 10.73 12.11
C ASP A 353 -8.35 11.53 10.85
N ILE A 354 -9.39 11.88 10.10
CA ILE A 354 -9.33 12.64 8.87
C ILE A 354 -10.30 13.81 8.91
N ALA A 355 -10.13 14.76 8.01
CA ALA A 355 -11.08 15.85 7.87
C ALA A 355 -11.46 16.05 6.39
N LEU A 356 -12.74 16.36 6.18
CA LEU A 356 -13.29 16.78 4.91
C LEU A 356 -13.29 18.31 4.86
N TYR A 357 -12.66 18.89 3.86
CA TYR A 357 -12.64 20.33 3.60
C TYR A 357 -13.49 20.65 2.37
N LEU A 358 -14.36 21.63 2.48
CA LEU A 358 -15.23 22.09 1.41
C LEU A 358 -14.77 23.46 0.90
N PHE A 359 -14.70 23.58 -0.42
CA PHE A 359 -14.24 24.78 -1.12
C PHE A 359 -15.29 25.21 -2.15
N GLU A 360 -15.51 26.53 -2.27
CA GLU A 360 -16.17 27.13 -3.41
C GLU A 360 -15.11 27.64 -4.36
N LEU A 361 -15.12 27.16 -5.59
CA LEU A 361 -14.11 27.49 -6.60
C LEU A 361 -14.56 28.75 -7.36
N THR A 362 -14.58 29.88 -6.67
CA THR A 362 -14.88 31.19 -7.25
C THR A 362 -13.60 31.91 -7.63
N GLN A 363 -13.70 32.93 -8.51
CA GLN A 363 -12.55 33.76 -8.86
C GLN A 363 -11.93 34.48 -7.65
N ASP A 364 -12.76 34.80 -6.65
CA ASP A 364 -12.34 35.47 -5.42
C ASP A 364 -11.70 34.50 -4.40
N ASN A 365 -11.76 33.20 -4.63
CA ASN A 365 -11.02 32.21 -3.83
C ASN A 365 -9.58 32.15 -4.36
N GLU A 366 -8.85 33.25 -4.16
CA GLU A 366 -7.46 33.38 -4.56
C GLU A 366 -6.60 32.29 -3.96
N LEU A 367 -5.74 31.71 -4.78
CA LEU A 367 -4.66 30.86 -4.31
C LEU A 367 -3.78 31.72 -3.38
N ARG A 368 -3.89 31.52 -2.07
CA ARG A 368 -2.93 32.06 -1.14
C ARG A 368 -1.57 31.48 -1.52
N GLU A 369 -0.55 32.31 -1.63
CA GLU A 369 0.80 31.80 -1.60
C GLU A 369 0.88 30.85 -0.40
N VAL A 370 1.07 29.57 -0.67
CA VAL A 370 1.37 28.60 0.38
C VAL A 370 2.60 29.18 1.03
N VAL A 371 2.45 29.73 2.24
CA VAL A 371 3.61 30.09 3.07
C VAL A 371 4.28 28.75 3.31
N GLN A 372 5.15 28.41 2.41
CA GLN A 372 6.16 27.41 2.66
C GLN A 372 6.88 27.94 3.89
N GLU A 373 6.68 27.31 5.04
CA GLU A 373 7.74 27.32 6.03
C GLU A 373 8.98 26.87 5.25
N LYS A 374 9.79 27.88 4.89
CA LYS A 374 11.06 27.83 4.17
C LYS A 374 11.38 26.45 3.56
N SER A 375 10.63 26.07 2.54
CA SER A 375 11.01 25.05 1.61
C SER A 375 11.23 25.77 0.29
N VAL A 376 12.49 25.92 -0.04
CA VAL A 376 13.00 26.12 -1.38
C VAL A 376 12.14 27.06 -2.24
N VAL A 377 12.55 28.33 -2.25
CA VAL A 377 12.35 29.26 -3.36
C VAL A 377 12.35 28.41 -4.64
N VAL A 378 11.25 28.41 -5.41
CA VAL A 378 11.36 28.18 -6.85
C VAL A 378 12.11 29.40 -7.34
N ALA A 379 13.43 29.39 -7.12
CA ALA A 379 14.34 30.22 -7.85
C ALA A 379 14.13 29.85 -9.33
N ASP A 380 14.15 30.86 -10.12
CA ASP A 380 14.35 30.80 -11.56
C ASP A 380 15.09 29.49 -11.93
N THR A 381 14.40 28.51 -12.54
CA THR A 381 14.91 27.17 -12.79
C THR A 381 16.04 27.15 -13.82
N SER A 382 16.62 28.30 -14.13
CA SER A 382 17.73 28.45 -15.06
C SER A 382 19.10 28.58 -14.38
N ALA A 383 19.19 28.69 -13.04
CA ALA A 383 20.45 28.84 -12.34
C ALA A 383 20.70 27.76 -11.29
N LEU A 384 21.93 27.27 -11.21
CA LEU A 384 22.41 26.39 -10.13
C LEU A 384 22.31 27.08 -8.78
N PRO A 385 22.06 26.35 -7.66
CA PRO A 385 21.98 26.96 -6.34
C PRO A 385 23.29 27.57 -5.88
N GLU A 386 23.23 28.69 -5.16
CA GLU A 386 24.39 29.25 -4.45
C GLU A 386 24.67 28.39 -3.21
N LEU A 387 25.91 27.93 -3.07
CA LEU A 387 26.29 27.03 -1.99
C LEU A 387 26.53 27.78 -0.68
N SER A 388 26.00 27.24 0.41
CA SER A 388 26.42 27.61 1.77
C SER A 388 27.88 27.20 2.05
N ALA A 389 28.47 27.67 3.14
CA ALA A 389 29.79 27.21 3.56
C ALA A 389 29.88 25.68 3.71
N GLY A 390 28.83 25.04 4.27
CA GLY A 390 28.72 23.61 4.36
C GLY A 390 28.57 22.93 2.99
N GLY A 391 27.76 23.52 2.10
CA GLY A 391 27.60 23.08 0.73
C GLY A 391 28.92 23.12 -0.06
N HIS A 392 29.72 24.18 0.08
CA HIS A 392 31.06 24.25 -0.51
C HIS A 392 32.00 23.16 0.01
N MET A 393 31.99 22.91 1.33
CA MET A 393 32.81 21.87 1.93
C MET A 393 32.42 20.49 1.37
N PHE A 394 31.13 20.20 1.23
CA PHE A 394 30.66 18.96 0.67
C PHE A 394 30.96 18.83 -0.83
N ALA A 395 30.75 19.89 -1.62
CA ALA A 395 31.08 19.92 -3.05
C ALA A 395 32.58 19.63 -3.30
N ASN A 396 33.48 20.25 -2.51
CA ASN A 396 34.92 19.99 -2.57
C ASN A 396 35.23 18.51 -2.27
N ARG A 397 34.50 17.89 -1.33
CA ARG A 397 34.68 16.46 -1.03
C ARG A 397 34.24 15.59 -2.21
N LEU A 398 33.09 15.87 -2.83
CA LEU A 398 32.64 15.18 -4.03
C LEU A 398 33.66 15.29 -5.18
N GLN A 399 34.18 16.48 -5.44
CA GLN A 399 35.18 16.68 -6.48
C GLN A 399 36.49 15.91 -6.20
N LYS A 400 36.94 15.85 -4.93
CA LYS A 400 38.12 15.07 -4.53
C LYS A 400 37.86 13.56 -4.79
N ASN A 401 36.68 13.06 -4.46
CA ASN A 401 36.33 11.69 -4.72
C ASN A 401 36.20 11.38 -6.22
N LEU A 402 35.65 12.29 -7.04
CA LEU A 402 35.64 12.17 -8.50
C LEU A 402 37.04 12.05 -9.07
N LYS A 403 37.98 12.89 -8.58
CA LYS A 403 39.39 12.82 -9.00
C LYS A 403 40.04 11.49 -8.61
N ARG A 404 39.78 11.00 -7.37
CA ARG A 404 40.31 9.71 -6.89
C ARG A 404 39.82 8.54 -7.74
N LEU A 405 38.53 8.53 -8.11
CA LEU A 405 37.93 7.44 -8.88
C LEU A 405 38.16 7.57 -10.40
N LYS A 406 38.69 8.69 -10.91
CA LYS A 406 38.77 8.97 -12.35
C LYS A 406 39.47 7.87 -13.15
N LYS A 407 40.68 7.44 -12.72
CA LYS A 407 41.49 6.45 -13.44
C LYS A 407 40.77 5.09 -13.52
N TRP A 408 40.21 4.62 -12.40
CA TRP A 408 39.47 3.40 -12.33
C TRP A 408 38.21 3.44 -13.21
N ARG A 409 37.41 4.52 -13.13
CA ARG A 409 36.21 4.71 -13.95
C ARG A 409 36.51 4.64 -15.45
N GLN A 410 37.60 5.28 -15.89
CA GLN A 410 38.02 5.25 -17.28
C GLN A 410 38.48 3.85 -17.73
N GLN A 411 39.21 3.13 -16.88
CA GLN A 411 39.69 1.77 -17.19
C GLN A 411 38.58 0.71 -17.18
N SER A 412 37.55 0.90 -16.32
CA SER A 412 36.43 -0.02 -16.20
C SER A 412 35.18 0.40 -16.99
N GLU A 413 35.26 1.50 -17.75
CA GLU A 413 34.15 2.12 -18.50
C GLU A 413 32.88 2.27 -17.66
N THR A 414 33.06 2.63 -16.35
CA THR A 414 31.97 2.64 -15.36
C THR A 414 31.36 4.03 -15.28
N ALA A 415 30.08 4.16 -15.62
CA ALA A 415 29.25 5.36 -15.52
C ALA A 415 28.35 5.38 -14.29
N CYS A 416 28.07 4.20 -13.69
CA CYS A 416 27.24 4.07 -12.49
C CYS A 416 28.13 3.61 -11.31
N PHE A 417 28.25 4.43 -10.26
CA PHE A 417 29.19 4.17 -9.14
C PHE A 417 28.83 4.94 -7.88
N ARG A 418 29.30 4.45 -6.72
CA ARG A 418 29.21 5.19 -5.44
C ARG A 418 30.30 6.25 -5.38
N LEU A 419 29.89 7.51 -5.25
CA LEU A 419 30.81 8.64 -5.17
C LEU A 419 31.18 8.99 -3.73
N TYR A 420 30.21 8.87 -2.80
CA TYR A 420 30.35 9.30 -1.41
C TYR A 420 29.61 8.32 -0.50
N ASP A 421 30.20 7.97 0.65
CA ASP A 421 29.60 7.08 1.64
C ASP A 421 30.01 7.51 3.06
N ALA A 422 29.25 8.46 3.62
CA ALA A 422 29.49 9.02 4.97
C ALA A 422 30.96 9.38 5.24
N ASP A 423 31.66 9.91 4.23
CA ASP A 423 33.10 10.25 4.30
C ASP A 423 33.41 11.33 5.37
N MET A 424 32.41 12.14 5.72
CA MET A 424 32.50 13.19 6.73
C MET A 424 31.42 12.96 7.79
N PRO A 425 31.75 13.04 9.09
CA PRO A 425 30.79 12.75 10.17
C PRO A 425 29.54 13.63 10.15
N GLU A 426 29.66 14.85 9.60
CA GLU A 426 28.55 15.81 9.51
C GLU A 426 27.49 15.42 8.49
N TYR A 427 27.88 14.65 7.46
CA TYR A 427 27.05 14.30 6.31
C TYR A 427 26.88 12.77 6.20
N ALA A 428 25.95 12.25 6.97
CA ALA A 428 25.64 10.82 7.01
C ALA A 428 24.74 10.42 5.82
N VAL A 429 25.31 10.44 4.61
CA VAL A 429 24.63 10.11 3.35
C VAL A 429 25.47 9.19 2.48
N ALA A 430 24.83 8.45 1.58
CA ALA A 430 25.47 7.87 0.40
C ALA A 430 25.05 8.68 -0.83
N VAL A 431 25.99 8.91 -1.76
CA VAL A 431 25.73 9.54 -3.06
C VAL A 431 26.17 8.57 -4.14
N ASP A 432 25.21 8.06 -4.91
CA ASP A 432 25.38 7.16 -6.02
C ASP A 432 25.09 7.88 -7.34
N VAL A 433 25.97 7.72 -8.31
CA VAL A 433 25.85 8.32 -9.65
C VAL A 433 25.34 7.26 -10.62
N TYR A 434 24.33 7.62 -11.40
CA TYR A 434 23.73 6.81 -12.48
C TYR A 434 23.78 7.63 -13.77
N GLU A 435 24.93 7.58 -14.47
CA GLU A 435 25.20 8.38 -15.66
C GLU A 435 25.03 9.90 -15.44
N SER A 436 23.93 10.51 -15.90
CA SER A 436 23.59 11.93 -15.71
C SER A 436 22.75 12.21 -14.47
N SER A 437 22.31 11.18 -13.75
CA SER A 437 21.44 11.28 -12.58
C SER A 437 22.20 10.92 -11.31
N VAL A 438 21.71 11.44 -10.17
CA VAL A 438 22.29 11.19 -8.86
C VAL A 438 21.23 10.64 -7.92
N HIS A 439 21.60 9.65 -7.11
CA HIS A 439 20.78 9.12 -6.05
C HIS A 439 21.44 9.41 -4.69
N ILE A 440 20.70 10.07 -3.80
CA ILE A 440 21.17 10.44 -2.46
C ILE A 440 20.36 9.68 -1.43
N ALA A 441 21.01 8.81 -0.66
CA ALA A 441 20.41 8.07 0.44
C ALA A 441 20.92 8.59 1.79
N GLU A 442 20.02 9.14 2.63
CA GLU A 442 20.37 9.59 3.98
C GLU A 442 20.41 8.40 4.94
N TYR A 443 21.47 8.30 5.73
CA TYR A 443 21.55 7.39 6.87
C TYR A 443 20.87 8.01 8.09
N VAL A 444 20.36 7.16 8.98
CA VAL A 444 19.71 7.64 10.21
C VAL A 444 20.68 8.46 11.03
N ALA A 445 20.38 9.73 11.24
CA ALA A 445 21.18 10.61 12.07
C ALA A 445 21.28 10.09 13.52
N PRO A 446 22.43 10.24 14.20
CA PRO A 446 22.53 9.99 15.62
C PRO A 446 21.52 10.80 16.43
N LYS A 447 21.06 10.28 17.56
CA LYS A 447 20.09 10.97 18.44
C LYS A 447 20.55 12.35 18.94
N SER A 448 21.86 12.62 18.86
CA SER A 448 22.49 13.90 19.25
C SER A 448 22.34 15.01 18.22
N VAL A 449 21.88 14.73 17.00
CA VAL A 449 21.70 15.73 15.93
C VAL A 449 20.25 16.17 15.90
N SER A 450 20.00 17.49 15.93
CA SER A 450 18.64 18.04 15.83
C SER A 450 18.05 17.78 14.43
N GLU A 451 16.73 17.61 14.34
CA GLU A 451 16.04 17.39 13.07
C GLU A 451 16.24 18.57 12.09
N THR A 452 16.33 19.78 12.64
CA THR A 452 16.61 21.01 11.87
C THR A 452 18.00 20.97 11.26
N ASP A 453 19.02 20.56 12.01
CA ASP A 453 20.39 20.45 11.51
C ASP A 453 20.53 19.31 10.50
N ALA A 454 19.88 18.18 10.73
CA ALA A 454 19.87 17.07 9.77
C ALA A 454 19.26 17.52 8.44
N THR A 455 18.12 18.22 8.47
CA THR A 455 17.47 18.76 7.27
C THR A 455 18.33 19.79 6.54
N ARG A 456 18.96 20.71 7.27
CA ARG A 456 19.88 21.70 6.67
C ARG A 456 21.05 21.01 5.97
N ARG A 457 21.71 20.07 6.63
CA ARG A 457 22.84 19.31 6.08
C ARG A 457 22.45 18.50 4.86
N PHE A 458 21.26 17.89 4.89
CA PHE A 458 20.76 17.15 3.73
C PHE A 458 20.52 18.06 2.51
N ASN A 459 19.97 19.26 2.72
CA ASN A 459 19.82 20.26 1.65
C ASN A 459 21.17 20.71 1.09
N GLU A 460 22.17 20.96 1.94
CA GLU A 460 23.54 21.25 1.52
C GLU A 460 24.15 20.17 0.62
N VAL A 461 23.83 18.89 0.90
CA VAL A 461 24.24 17.75 0.05
C VAL A 461 23.58 17.83 -1.32
N VAL A 462 22.27 18.09 -1.36
CA VAL A 462 21.49 18.17 -2.61
C VAL A 462 22.02 19.32 -3.48
N ASP A 463 22.18 20.51 -2.90
CA ASP A 463 22.67 21.71 -3.60
C ASP A 463 24.10 21.50 -4.13
N ALA A 464 24.98 20.89 -3.33
CA ALA A 464 26.33 20.55 -3.76
C ALA A 464 26.33 19.53 -4.92
N CYS A 465 25.45 18.54 -4.91
CA CYS A 465 25.30 17.61 -6.03
C CYS A 465 24.82 18.33 -7.30
N GLN A 466 23.84 19.23 -7.21
CA GLN A 466 23.40 20.05 -8.35
C GLN A 466 24.57 20.82 -8.98
N VAL A 467 25.38 21.50 -8.17
CA VAL A 467 26.52 22.28 -8.64
C VAL A 467 27.64 21.40 -9.22
N VAL A 468 28.01 20.31 -8.54
CA VAL A 468 29.12 19.43 -8.97
C VAL A 468 28.81 18.69 -10.26
N PHE A 469 27.55 18.30 -10.47
CA PHE A 469 27.12 17.56 -11.66
C PHE A 469 26.41 18.43 -12.71
N ASN A 470 26.29 19.74 -12.46
CA ASN A 470 25.59 20.71 -13.32
C ASN A 470 24.11 20.26 -13.58
N ILE A 471 23.43 19.79 -12.54
CA ILE A 471 22.05 19.33 -12.60
C ILE A 471 21.12 20.50 -12.29
N VAL A 472 20.49 21.04 -13.32
CA VAL A 472 19.48 22.12 -13.20
C VAL A 472 18.13 21.51 -12.85
N ASP A 473 17.76 20.40 -13.48
CA ASP A 473 16.52 19.68 -13.22
C ASP A 473 16.65 18.78 -11.99
N ARG A 474 15.99 19.16 -10.91
CA ARG A 474 15.99 18.39 -9.65
C ARG A 474 15.39 16.98 -9.78
N ASP A 475 14.61 16.71 -10.81
CA ASP A 475 14.06 15.38 -11.07
C ASP A 475 15.13 14.36 -11.49
N GLN A 476 16.33 14.82 -11.85
CA GLN A 476 17.51 13.97 -12.04
C GLN A 476 18.18 13.54 -10.72
N ILE A 477 17.68 14.00 -9.57
CA ILE A 477 18.19 13.64 -8.24
C ILE A 477 17.16 12.80 -7.50
N GLY A 478 17.43 11.51 -7.36
CA GLY A 478 16.66 10.61 -6.51
C GLY A 478 17.01 10.81 -5.03
N LEU A 479 16.03 11.12 -4.20
CA LEU A 479 16.23 11.36 -2.77
C LEU A 479 15.61 10.25 -1.94
N LYS A 480 16.40 9.63 -1.03
CA LYS A 480 15.93 8.63 -0.08
C LYS A 480 16.35 9.00 1.34
N ARG A 481 15.38 9.03 2.26
CA ARG A 481 15.63 9.14 3.69
C ARG A 481 15.40 7.79 4.36
N ARG A 482 16.41 7.23 5.02
CA ARG A 482 16.28 5.99 5.76
C ARG A 482 15.78 6.30 7.18
N GLU A 483 14.51 6.03 7.45
CA GLU A 483 13.99 5.96 8.81
C GLU A 483 14.44 4.66 9.50
N ARG A 484 14.56 4.66 10.85
CA ARG A 484 14.78 3.44 11.63
C ARG A 484 13.57 2.53 11.49
N GLN A 485 13.58 1.62 10.53
CA GLN A 485 12.51 0.65 10.32
C GLN A 485 12.95 -0.73 10.82
N ARG A 486 12.06 -1.36 11.59
CA ARG A 486 12.14 -2.79 11.93
C ARG A 486 11.18 -3.54 11.00
N GLY A 487 11.69 -4.47 10.18
CA GLY A 487 10.86 -5.41 9.42
C GLY A 487 10.81 -5.20 7.89
N THR A 488 9.87 -5.85 7.24
CA THR A 488 9.65 -6.15 5.82
C THR A 488 9.52 -4.98 4.82
N ARG A 489 9.77 -3.74 5.21
CA ARG A 489 9.53 -2.55 4.36
C ARG A 489 10.59 -2.29 3.28
N GLN A 490 11.64 -3.08 3.21
CA GLN A 490 12.74 -2.91 2.24
C GLN A 490 12.27 -3.03 0.77
N TYR A 491 11.16 -3.74 0.53
CA TYR A 491 10.61 -4.03 -0.80
C TYR A 491 9.34 -3.22 -1.12
N GLU A 492 8.96 -2.25 -0.29
CA GLU A 492 7.78 -1.41 -0.54
C GLU A 492 8.13 -0.21 -1.43
N ARG A 493 7.20 0.14 -2.32
CA ARG A 493 7.30 1.30 -3.20
C ARG A 493 7.20 2.58 -2.37
N VAL A 494 8.23 3.43 -2.44
CA VAL A 494 8.36 4.65 -1.63
C VAL A 494 7.68 5.85 -2.31
N SER A 495 7.60 5.89 -3.63
CA SER A 495 6.88 6.89 -4.43
C SER A 495 6.18 6.24 -5.63
N GLN A 496 5.40 7.01 -6.38
CA GLN A 496 4.63 6.53 -7.53
C GLN A 496 4.85 7.41 -8.78
N ARG A 497 6.03 7.99 -8.95
CA ARG A 497 6.34 8.77 -10.16
C ARG A 497 6.27 7.92 -11.42
N GLY A 498 6.54 6.61 -11.32
CA GLY A 498 6.56 5.69 -12.45
C GLY A 498 7.75 5.91 -13.39
N GLU A 499 8.58 6.90 -13.11
CA GLU A 499 9.71 7.28 -13.94
C GLU A 499 10.87 6.30 -13.73
N ARG A 500 11.29 5.68 -14.83
CA ARG A 500 12.47 4.83 -14.88
C ARG A 500 13.44 5.40 -15.89
N SER A 501 14.72 5.40 -15.55
CA SER A 501 15.79 5.78 -16.45
C SER A 501 16.49 4.52 -16.98
N GLN A 502 16.93 4.56 -18.21
CA GLN A 502 17.75 3.49 -18.76
C GLN A 502 19.21 3.89 -18.61
N ILE A 503 20.02 2.99 -18.05
CA ILE A 503 21.47 3.18 -17.85
C ILE A 503 22.23 2.02 -18.49
N THR A 504 23.54 2.19 -18.63
CA THR A 504 24.45 1.18 -19.18
C THR A 504 25.43 0.68 -18.12
N GLU A 505 25.52 -0.62 -17.93
CA GLU A 505 26.54 -1.27 -17.11
C GLU A 505 27.12 -2.49 -17.84
N LEU A 506 28.43 -2.57 -18.01
CA LEU A 506 29.13 -3.69 -18.66
C LEU A 506 28.51 -4.09 -20.02
N GLY A 507 28.08 -3.10 -20.80
CA GLY A 507 27.43 -3.26 -22.09
C GLY A 507 25.93 -3.62 -22.04
N ALA A 508 25.34 -3.86 -20.87
CA ALA A 508 23.92 -4.09 -20.71
C ALA A 508 23.15 -2.78 -20.55
N ARG A 509 22.00 -2.65 -21.22
CA ARG A 509 21.01 -1.59 -21.00
C ARG A 509 20.05 -2.02 -19.92
N LEU A 510 19.98 -1.28 -18.82
CA LEU A 510 19.24 -1.65 -17.62
C LEU A 510 18.30 -0.52 -17.20
N TRP A 511 17.09 -0.85 -16.82
CA TRP A 511 16.17 0.08 -16.23
C TRP A 511 16.50 0.26 -14.75
N VAL A 512 16.58 1.52 -14.30
CA VAL A 512 16.69 1.90 -12.89
C VAL A 512 15.55 2.85 -12.50
N ASN A 513 15.18 2.83 -11.23
CA ASN A 513 14.19 3.74 -10.67
C ASN A 513 14.79 4.42 -9.46
N LEU A 514 15.11 5.69 -9.58
CA LEU A 514 15.76 6.47 -8.53
C LEU A 514 14.77 7.06 -7.50
N HIS A 515 13.47 6.98 -7.77
CA HIS A 515 12.45 7.70 -7.01
C HIS A 515 11.46 6.80 -6.25
N ASP A 516 10.98 5.71 -6.86
CA ASP A 516 9.80 4.99 -6.37
C ASP A 516 10.10 3.88 -5.36
N TYR A 517 11.26 3.24 -5.44
CA TYR A 517 11.62 2.11 -4.58
C TYR A 517 12.75 2.49 -3.62
N LEU A 518 12.87 1.76 -2.52
CA LEU A 518 14.00 1.95 -1.61
C LEU A 518 15.32 1.64 -2.32
N ASP A 519 15.33 0.56 -3.10
CA ASP A 519 16.45 0.15 -3.93
C ASP A 519 16.20 0.57 -5.40
N THR A 520 17.27 0.94 -6.09
CA THR A 520 17.20 1.54 -7.44
C THR A 520 16.95 0.55 -8.57
N GLY A 521 16.91 -0.74 -8.28
CA GLY A 521 16.87 -1.81 -9.28
C GLY A 521 18.25 -2.32 -9.70
N LEU A 522 19.33 -1.70 -9.24
CA LEU A 522 20.72 -2.09 -9.50
C LEU A 522 21.56 -1.94 -8.22
N PHE A 523 22.11 -3.03 -7.72
CA PHE A 523 23.09 -3.02 -6.64
C PHE A 523 24.50 -2.76 -7.22
N LEU A 524 25.01 -1.55 -7.02
CA LEU A 524 26.30 -1.12 -7.60
C LEU A 524 27.50 -1.88 -7.05
N ASP A 525 27.45 -2.31 -5.78
CA ASP A 525 28.48 -3.09 -5.12
C ASP A 525 28.67 -4.49 -5.71
N HIS A 526 27.63 -5.06 -6.34
CA HIS A 526 27.69 -6.37 -7.01
C HIS A 526 28.23 -6.31 -8.46
N ARG A 527 28.68 -5.18 -8.94
CA ARG A 527 29.28 -5.04 -10.29
C ARG A 527 30.46 -6.00 -10.53
N PRO A 528 31.42 -6.20 -9.60
CA PRO A 528 32.53 -7.11 -9.83
C PRO A 528 32.10 -8.56 -9.98
N ILE A 529 31.13 -9.04 -9.17
CA ILE A 529 30.61 -10.41 -9.31
C ILE A 529 29.85 -10.60 -10.63
N ARG A 530 29.09 -9.60 -11.07
CA ARG A 530 28.42 -9.62 -12.38
C ARG A 530 29.43 -9.66 -13.53
N ARG A 531 30.52 -8.88 -13.47
CA ARG A 531 31.62 -8.91 -14.45
C ARG A 531 32.30 -10.29 -14.50
N LYS A 532 32.52 -10.89 -13.33
CA LYS A 532 33.10 -12.24 -13.22
C LYS A 532 32.20 -13.27 -13.88
N ILE A 533 30.90 -13.28 -13.57
CA ILE A 533 29.89 -14.16 -14.17
C ILE A 533 29.89 -13.96 -15.69
N GLN A 534 29.82 -12.72 -16.20
CA GLN A 534 29.81 -12.43 -17.63
C GLN A 534 31.03 -13.00 -18.35
N SER A 535 32.22 -12.96 -17.73
CA SER A 535 33.46 -13.47 -18.33
C SER A 535 33.60 -15.00 -18.31
N GLU A 536 32.95 -15.70 -17.37
CA GLU A 536 33.12 -17.14 -17.15
C GLU A 536 31.98 -18.00 -17.72
N VAL A 537 30.85 -17.39 -18.12
CA VAL A 537 29.58 -18.10 -18.37
C VAL A 537 29.41 -18.60 -19.80
N ARG A 538 30.30 -18.25 -20.73
CA ARG A 538 30.15 -18.62 -22.14
C ARG A 538 29.91 -20.11 -22.36
N GLY A 539 28.78 -20.44 -23.00
CA GLY A 539 28.33 -21.82 -23.27
C GLY A 539 27.82 -22.60 -22.07
N LYS A 540 27.77 -21.98 -20.88
CA LYS A 540 27.37 -22.59 -19.61
C LYS A 540 25.92 -22.33 -19.28
N ARG A 541 25.38 -23.13 -18.35
CA ARG A 541 24.05 -23.00 -17.73
C ARG A 541 24.17 -22.13 -16.49
N PHE A 542 23.37 -21.08 -16.40
CA PHE A 542 23.40 -20.13 -15.30
C PHE A 542 22.11 -20.13 -14.48
N LEU A 543 22.22 -20.20 -13.15
CA LEU A 543 21.10 -20.08 -12.21
C LEU A 543 21.29 -18.84 -11.33
N ASN A 544 20.25 -18.00 -11.25
CA ASN A 544 20.20 -16.83 -10.41
C ASN A 544 19.08 -16.97 -9.37
N LEU A 545 19.44 -17.17 -8.12
CA LEU A 545 18.54 -17.36 -6.99
C LEU A 545 18.40 -16.04 -6.20
N PHE A 546 17.18 -15.66 -5.85
CA PHE A 546 16.82 -14.33 -5.36
C PHE A 546 17.18 -13.26 -6.39
N SER A 547 16.71 -13.48 -7.61
CA SER A 547 17.23 -12.81 -8.81
C SER A 547 16.96 -11.32 -8.89
N TYR A 548 16.05 -10.78 -8.05
CA TYR A 548 15.67 -9.37 -8.03
C TYR A 548 15.26 -8.90 -9.44
N THR A 549 15.82 -7.80 -9.96
CA THR A 549 15.57 -7.27 -11.31
C THR A 549 16.33 -8.02 -12.42
N GLY A 550 16.98 -9.13 -12.10
CA GLY A 550 17.64 -10.03 -13.04
C GLY A 550 18.91 -9.47 -13.68
N VAL A 551 19.54 -8.43 -13.15
CA VAL A 551 20.72 -7.80 -13.75
C VAL A 551 21.87 -8.79 -13.95
N ALA A 552 22.14 -9.66 -12.97
CA ALA A 552 23.18 -10.68 -13.10
C ALA A 552 22.86 -11.67 -14.23
N THR A 553 21.59 -11.98 -14.46
CA THR A 553 21.12 -12.84 -15.54
C THR A 553 21.30 -12.18 -16.91
N VAL A 554 20.99 -10.87 -17.01
CA VAL A 554 21.24 -10.10 -18.24
C VAL A 554 22.74 -10.13 -18.58
N GLN A 555 23.61 -9.93 -17.60
CA GLN A 555 25.06 -10.01 -17.79
C GLN A 555 25.52 -11.41 -18.20
N ALA A 556 24.96 -12.45 -17.58
CA ALA A 556 25.26 -13.84 -17.98
C ALA A 556 24.81 -14.13 -19.42
N ALA A 557 23.62 -13.67 -19.82
CA ALA A 557 23.13 -13.87 -21.19
C ALA A 557 24.00 -13.13 -22.22
N LEU A 558 24.40 -11.87 -21.93
CA LEU A 558 25.34 -11.13 -22.80
C LEU A 558 26.74 -11.74 -22.83
N GLY A 559 27.18 -12.40 -21.74
CA GLY A 559 28.43 -13.20 -21.69
C GLY A 559 28.36 -14.49 -22.50
N GLY A 560 27.21 -14.80 -23.09
CA GLY A 560 27.03 -16.00 -23.94
C GLY A 560 26.66 -17.26 -23.16
N ALA A 561 25.92 -17.15 -22.08
CA ALA A 561 25.32 -18.29 -21.42
C ALA A 561 24.47 -19.11 -22.38
N ARG A 562 24.52 -20.45 -22.26
CA ARG A 562 23.74 -21.37 -23.11
C ARG A 562 22.23 -21.19 -22.81
N TYR A 563 21.85 -21.11 -21.53
CA TYR A 563 20.54 -20.70 -21.02
C TYR A 563 20.68 -20.24 -19.61
N THR A 564 19.70 -19.43 -19.16
CA THR A 564 19.66 -18.92 -17.82
C THR A 564 18.31 -19.22 -17.15
N THR A 565 18.32 -19.42 -15.83
CA THR A 565 17.13 -19.53 -15.00
C THR A 565 17.23 -18.54 -13.85
N SER A 566 16.21 -17.73 -13.67
CA SER A 566 16.09 -16.74 -12.57
C SER A 566 14.89 -17.06 -11.71
N VAL A 567 15.08 -17.17 -10.41
CA VAL A 567 14.03 -17.48 -9.44
C VAL A 567 13.87 -16.34 -8.45
N ASP A 568 12.67 -15.80 -8.32
CA ASP A 568 12.31 -14.77 -7.33
C ASP A 568 10.84 -14.90 -6.93
N LEU A 569 10.51 -14.50 -5.71
CA LEU A 569 9.13 -14.52 -5.23
C LEU A 569 8.31 -13.33 -5.73
N SER A 570 8.97 -12.21 -6.06
CA SER A 570 8.35 -10.95 -6.42
C SER A 570 7.99 -10.86 -7.90
N ASN A 571 6.70 -10.84 -8.21
CA ASN A 571 6.23 -10.61 -9.57
C ASN A 571 6.66 -9.25 -10.15
N THR A 572 6.79 -8.23 -9.30
CA THR A 572 7.24 -6.89 -9.71
C THR A 572 8.67 -6.93 -10.23
N TYR A 573 9.57 -7.62 -9.53
CA TYR A 573 10.97 -7.74 -9.94
C TYR A 573 11.16 -8.65 -11.16
N LEU A 574 10.40 -9.73 -11.27
CA LEU A 574 10.41 -10.57 -12.46
C LEU A 574 9.89 -9.86 -13.71
N ASN A 575 8.88 -8.98 -13.57
CA ASN A 575 8.44 -8.13 -14.68
C ASN A 575 9.53 -7.12 -15.08
N TRP A 576 10.22 -6.53 -14.11
CA TRP A 576 11.36 -5.64 -14.38
C TRP A 576 12.52 -6.40 -15.04
N PHE A 577 12.80 -7.63 -14.61
CA PHE A 577 13.75 -8.51 -15.27
C PHE A 577 13.42 -8.74 -16.75
N LYS A 578 12.15 -9.02 -17.08
CA LYS A 578 11.71 -9.18 -18.49
C LYS A 578 11.90 -7.91 -19.31
N GLU A 579 11.65 -6.73 -18.72
CA GLU A 579 11.94 -5.45 -19.38
C GLU A 579 13.44 -5.25 -19.61
N ASN A 580 14.29 -5.67 -18.67
CA ASN A 580 15.74 -5.66 -18.84
C ASN A 580 16.20 -6.61 -19.94
N LEU A 581 15.63 -7.82 -20.06
CA LEU A 581 15.88 -8.74 -21.17
C LEU A 581 15.49 -8.11 -22.51
N ALA A 582 14.29 -7.56 -22.62
CA ALA A 582 13.78 -6.94 -23.83
C ALA A 582 14.64 -5.76 -24.28
N SER A 583 15.13 -4.93 -23.35
CA SER A 583 16.03 -3.80 -23.65
C SER A 583 17.36 -4.22 -24.25
N ASN A 584 17.77 -5.48 -24.05
CA ASN A 584 19.01 -6.05 -24.58
C ASN A 584 18.79 -7.03 -25.74
N GLY A 585 17.55 -7.17 -26.23
CA GLY A 585 17.22 -8.09 -27.33
C GLY A 585 17.36 -9.56 -26.96
N LEU A 586 17.25 -9.90 -25.66
CA LEU A 586 17.42 -11.25 -25.14
C LEU A 586 16.06 -11.97 -25.08
N ALA A 587 15.99 -13.19 -25.67
CA ALA A 587 14.75 -13.96 -25.74
C ALA A 587 14.39 -14.60 -24.38
N GLU A 588 13.15 -14.50 -23.93
CA GLU A 588 12.67 -15.17 -22.70
C GLU A 588 12.75 -16.70 -22.79
N SER A 589 12.69 -17.28 -23.98
CA SER A 589 12.81 -18.73 -24.20
C SER A 589 14.18 -19.31 -23.77
N GLN A 590 15.23 -18.51 -23.81
CA GLN A 590 16.57 -18.87 -23.36
C GLN A 590 16.88 -18.35 -21.94
N ASN A 591 16.06 -17.41 -21.42
CA ASN A 591 16.27 -16.72 -20.15
C ASN A 591 14.99 -16.81 -19.29
N ARG A 592 14.81 -17.96 -18.62
CA ARG A 592 13.58 -18.29 -17.89
C ARG A 592 13.43 -17.45 -16.60
N ALA A 593 12.27 -16.86 -16.41
CA ALA A 593 11.86 -16.20 -15.18
C ALA A 593 10.84 -17.09 -14.44
N ILE A 594 11.15 -17.46 -13.19
CA ILE A 594 10.33 -18.37 -12.39
C ILE A 594 9.90 -17.62 -11.12
N ARG A 595 8.59 -17.53 -10.90
CA ARG A 595 8.05 -17.01 -9.67
C ARG A 595 7.85 -18.15 -8.67
N ALA A 596 8.75 -18.26 -7.70
CA ALA A 596 8.68 -19.31 -6.68
C ALA A 596 9.42 -18.86 -5.40
N ASP A 597 9.10 -19.51 -4.29
CA ASP A 597 9.96 -19.54 -3.13
C ASP A 597 11.22 -20.34 -3.45
N VAL A 598 12.42 -19.76 -3.24
CA VAL A 598 13.68 -20.36 -3.64
C VAL A 598 13.95 -21.67 -2.91
N MET A 599 13.63 -21.74 -1.60
CA MET A 599 13.84 -22.96 -0.80
C MET A 599 12.98 -24.12 -1.30
N ALA A 600 11.70 -23.86 -1.55
CA ALA A 600 10.76 -24.86 -2.06
C ALA A 600 11.07 -25.24 -3.52
N TRP A 601 11.48 -24.26 -4.34
CA TRP A 601 11.82 -24.51 -5.74
C TRP A 601 13.05 -25.41 -5.88
N LEU A 602 14.09 -25.19 -5.07
CA LEU A 602 15.30 -26.03 -5.07
C LEU A 602 15.04 -27.50 -4.71
N GLU A 603 13.98 -27.79 -3.95
CA GLU A 603 13.56 -29.17 -3.62
C GLU A 603 13.02 -29.92 -4.86
N SER A 604 12.30 -29.20 -5.74
CA SER A 604 11.62 -29.79 -6.90
C SER A 604 12.40 -29.68 -8.21
N GLU A 605 13.44 -28.84 -8.27
CA GLU A 605 14.24 -28.65 -9.48
C GLU A 605 15.23 -29.81 -9.66
N GLU A 606 15.27 -30.38 -10.85
CA GLU A 606 16.18 -31.49 -11.18
C GLU A 606 17.35 -31.07 -12.09
N SER A 607 17.25 -29.90 -12.73
CA SER A 607 18.28 -29.42 -13.66
C SER A 607 19.58 -29.09 -12.92
N VAL A 608 20.70 -29.26 -13.62
CA VAL A 608 22.01 -28.96 -13.09
C VAL A 608 22.61 -27.77 -13.82
N TYR A 609 23.31 -26.90 -13.08
CA TYR A 609 23.86 -25.64 -13.56
C TYR A 609 25.36 -25.57 -13.36
N ASP A 610 26.04 -24.87 -14.27
CA ASP A 610 27.52 -24.74 -14.26
C ASP A 610 27.95 -23.53 -13.38
N ILE A 611 27.13 -22.51 -13.30
CA ILE A 611 27.34 -21.34 -12.42
C ILE A 611 26.02 -21.02 -11.73
N ILE A 612 26.08 -20.87 -10.42
CA ILE A 612 24.94 -20.43 -9.58
C ILE A 612 25.31 -19.13 -8.87
N LEU A 613 24.47 -18.11 -8.95
CA LEU A 613 24.52 -16.94 -8.07
C LEU A 613 23.42 -17.09 -7.01
N LEU A 614 23.80 -16.99 -5.76
CA LEU A 614 22.93 -17.09 -4.60
C LEU A 614 23.12 -15.85 -3.71
N ASP A 615 22.16 -14.91 -3.74
CA ASP A 615 22.21 -13.64 -3.02
C ASP A 615 20.93 -13.43 -2.21
N PRO A 616 20.74 -14.18 -1.09
CA PRO A 616 19.53 -14.12 -0.30
C PRO A 616 19.40 -12.81 0.48
N PRO A 617 18.18 -12.33 0.74
CA PRO A 617 17.95 -11.21 1.65
C PRO A 617 18.37 -11.59 3.08
N THR A 618 18.78 -10.60 3.88
CA THR A 618 19.12 -10.82 5.31
C THR A 618 17.95 -11.41 6.08
N PHE A 619 16.74 -10.90 5.86
CA PHE A 619 15.48 -11.40 6.42
C PHE A 619 14.37 -11.31 5.38
N SER A 620 13.51 -12.31 5.33
CA SER A 620 12.29 -12.29 4.52
C SER A 620 11.08 -12.70 5.34
N ASN A 621 10.07 -11.82 5.42
CA ASN A 621 8.78 -12.07 6.06
C ASN A 621 7.70 -12.09 4.97
N SER A 622 7.75 -13.03 4.06
CA SER A 622 6.71 -13.15 3.03
C SER A 622 5.41 -13.72 3.63
N LYS A 623 4.27 -13.09 3.33
CA LYS A 623 2.94 -13.64 3.65
C LYS A 623 2.63 -14.93 2.88
N ALA A 624 3.46 -15.29 1.92
CA ALA A 624 3.34 -16.48 1.07
C ALA A 624 4.11 -17.68 1.62
N THR A 625 4.93 -17.52 2.66
CA THR A 625 5.69 -18.59 3.31
C THR A 625 5.29 -18.71 4.77
N GLU A 626 5.09 -19.93 5.26
CA GLU A 626 4.73 -20.20 6.67
C GLU A 626 5.89 -19.95 7.65
N GLN A 627 7.13 -19.88 7.17
CA GLN A 627 8.33 -19.64 7.98
C GLN A 627 9.09 -18.39 7.53
N HIS A 628 9.57 -17.62 8.50
CA HIS A 628 10.42 -16.46 8.25
C HIS A 628 11.85 -16.91 7.92
N PHE A 629 12.36 -16.48 6.76
CA PHE A 629 13.73 -16.73 6.35
C PHE A 629 14.70 -15.79 7.09
N ASP A 630 15.80 -16.36 7.60
CA ASP A 630 16.92 -15.65 8.23
C ASP A 630 18.22 -16.20 7.63
N VAL A 631 19.01 -15.36 6.95
CA VAL A 631 20.22 -15.82 6.25
C VAL A 631 21.24 -16.50 7.18
N GLN A 632 21.41 -16.00 8.42
CA GLN A 632 22.35 -16.58 9.35
C GLN A 632 21.94 -18.00 9.79
N ARG A 633 20.64 -18.22 9.98
CA ARG A 633 20.10 -19.53 10.39
C ARG A 633 20.00 -20.51 9.22
N ASP A 634 19.51 -20.02 8.06
CA ASP A 634 18.98 -20.88 7.01
C ASP A 634 20.01 -21.13 5.86
N HIS A 635 21.15 -20.39 5.84
CA HIS A 635 22.12 -20.53 4.75
C HIS A 635 22.74 -21.92 4.62
N PRO A 636 22.99 -22.73 5.68
CA PRO A 636 23.58 -24.05 5.49
C PRO A 636 22.69 -24.96 4.62
N VAL A 637 21.37 -24.95 4.90
CA VAL A 637 20.40 -25.72 4.13
C VAL A 637 20.25 -25.16 2.72
N LEU A 638 20.18 -23.82 2.58
CA LEU A 638 20.04 -23.16 1.29
C LEU A 638 21.25 -23.42 0.36
N VAL A 639 22.47 -23.27 0.90
CA VAL A 639 23.71 -23.55 0.14
C VAL A 639 23.78 -25.03 -0.24
N THR A 640 23.48 -25.96 0.67
CA THR A 640 23.49 -27.40 0.39
C THR A 640 22.52 -27.78 -0.73
N ARG A 641 21.30 -27.23 -0.73
CA ARG A 641 20.30 -27.44 -1.80
C ARG A 641 20.78 -26.86 -3.13
N ALA A 642 21.36 -25.67 -3.11
CA ALA A 642 21.92 -25.05 -4.31
C ALA A 642 23.10 -25.85 -4.86
N MET A 643 23.98 -26.37 -3.99
CA MET A 643 25.10 -27.26 -4.37
C MET A 643 24.62 -28.57 -4.98
N ALA A 644 23.48 -29.11 -4.55
CA ALA A 644 22.88 -30.29 -5.20
C ALA A 644 22.42 -30.02 -6.66
N ARG A 645 22.26 -28.77 -7.05
CA ARG A 645 21.96 -28.33 -8.44
C ARG A 645 23.20 -27.85 -9.19
N LEU A 646 24.38 -27.90 -8.59
CA LEU A 646 25.63 -27.46 -9.20
C LEU A 646 26.32 -28.65 -9.93
N ASP A 647 26.81 -28.41 -11.14
CA ASP A 647 27.65 -29.34 -11.87
C ASP A 647 28.95 -29.64 -11.09
N GLN A 648 29.49 -30.84 -11.23
CA GLN A 648 30.71 -31.26 -10.51
C GLN A 648 31.91 -30.33 -10.74
N LYS A 649 31.99 -29.68 -11.90
CA LYS A 649 33.01 -28.67 -12.25
C LYS A 649 32.51 -27.23 -12.12
N GLY A 650 31.31 -27.04 -11.58
CA GLY A 650 30.64 -25.76 -11.45
C GLY A 650 31.18 -24.92 -10.29
N VAL A 651 30.65 -23.72 -10.20
CA VAL A 651 30.89 -22.80 -9.08
C VAL A 651 29.60 -22.17 -8.64
N LEU A 652 29.37 -22.14 -7.33
CA LEU A 652 28.34 -21.37 -6.68
C LEU A 652 28.97 -20.11 -6.08
N TYR A 653 28.47 -18.94 -6.45
CA TYR A 653 28.80 -17.67 -5.83
C TYR A 653 27.73 -17.35 -4.81
N PHE A 654 28.07 -17.39 -3.53
CA PHE A 654 27.20 -17.04 -2.41
C PHE A 654 27.57 -15.65 -1.89
N SER A 655 26.63 -14.74 -1.88
CA SER A 655 26.80 -13.36 -1.40
C SER A 655 25.73 -13.02 -0.36
N ASN A 656 26.06 -12.17 0.61
CA ASN A 656 25.06 -11.54 1.50
C ASN A 656 25.60 -10.25 2.11
N ASN A 657 24.71 -9.38 2.58
CA ASN A 657 25.01 -8.09 3.18
C ASN A 657 24.80 -8.05 4.70
N HIS A 658 24.66 -9.18 5.37
CA HIS A 658 24.50 -9.23 6.81
C HIS A 658 25.84 -8.94 7.53
N ARG A 659 25.92 -7.83 8.27
CA ARG A 659 27.19 -7.32 8.86
C ARG A 659 27.91 -8.25 9.81
N LYS A 660 27.18 -9.15 10.48
CA LYS A 660 27.72 -10.12 11.45
C LYS A 660 27.59 -11.54 10.94
N PHE A 661 27.55 -11.74 9.62
CA PHE A 661 27.39 -13.04 9.04
C PHE A 661 28.65 -13.89 9.29
N GLU A 662 28.43 -15.11 9.74
CA GLU A 662 29.44 -16.16 9.88
C GLU A 662 29.00 -17.35 9.03
N LEU A 663 29.85 -17.78 8.13
CA LEU A 663 29.59 -18.95 7.30
C LEU A 663 29.71 -20.20 8.20
N ASP A 664 28.77 -21.12 8.05
CA ASP A 664 28.74 -22.36 8.82
C ASP A 664 29.95 -23.24 8.47
N ASP A 665 30.66 -23.72 9.50
CA ASP A 665 31.88 -24.52 9.35
C ASP A 665 31.63 -25.89 8.68
N GLU A 666 30.41 -26.44 8.79
CA GLU A 666 30.04 -27.71 8.15
C GLU A 666 30.08 -27.60 6.61
N LEU A 667 29.79 -26.42 6.06
CA LEU A 667 29.92 -26.18 4.62
C LEU A 667 31.38 -26.28 4.14
N ALA A 668 32.34 -25.84 4.95
CA ALA A 668 33.75 -25.92 4.62
C ALA A 668 34.28 -27.36 4.77
N ILE A 669 33.62 -28.24 5.49
CA ILE A 669 33.92 -29.67 5.56
C ILE A 669 33.38 -30.39 4.33
N GLY A 670 32.15 -30.04 3.88
CA GLY A 670 31.46 -30.69 2.77
C GLY A 670 31.92 -30.24 1.36
N PHE A 671 32.38 -29.00 1.25
CA PHE A 671 32.68 -28.35 -0.03
C PHE A 671 34.00 -27.59 0.02
N ALA A 672 34.56 -27.30 -1.16
CA ALA A 672 35.72 -26.43 -1.32
C ALA A 672 35.20 -24.96 -1.27
N VAL A 673 35.41 -24.28 -0.16
CA VAL A 673 34.95 -22.92 0.10
C VAL A 673 36.12 -21.94 0.08
N GLU A 674 36.00 -20.89 -0.73
CA GLU A 674 36.96 -19.80 -0.86
C GLU A 674 36.25 -18.47 -0.65
N GLU A 675 36.66 -17.66 0.34
CA GLU A 675 36.14 -16.31 0.49
C GLU A 675 36.79 -15.37 -0.54
N ILE A 676 35.99 -14.78 -1.43
CA ILE A 676 36.42 -13.91 -2.52
C ILE A 676 36.02 -12.44 -2.31
N THR A 677 35.55 -12.06 -1.13
CA THR A 677 35.02 -10.72 -0.81
C THR A 677 35.90 -9.58 -1.34
N GLN A 678 37.22 -9.65 -1.10
CA GLN A 678 38.14 -8.57 -1.53
C GLN A 678 38.16 -8.37 -3.05
N SER A 679 38.04 -9.45 -3.84
CA SER A 679 38.00 -9.40 -5.30
C SER A 679 36.64 -8.95 -5.87
N THR A 680 35.62 -8.89 -5.02
CA THR A 680 34.26 -8.48 -5.39
C THR A 680 33.93 -7.05 -4.94
N ILE A 681 34.92 -6.27 -4.44
CA ILE A 681 34.77 -4.89 -4.00
C ILE A 681 35.56 -3.94 -4.90
N ASP A 682 34.87 -3.17 -5.72
CA ASP A 682 35.48 -2.13 -6.57
C ASP A 682 35.96 -0.90 -5.76
N PRO A 683 36.84 -0.06 -6.30
CA PRO A 683 37.39 1.13 -5.61
C PRO A 683 36.38 2.12 -5.08
N ASP A 684 35.18 2.18 -5.62
CA ASP A 684 34.08 3.04 -5.14
C ASP A 684 33.47 2.56 -3.82
N PHE A 685 33.62 1.28 -3.46
CA PHE A 685 33.14 0.66 -2.22
C PHE A 685 34.25 0.32 -1.21
N GLN A 686 35.53 0.62 -1.50
CA GLN A 686 36.65 0.28 -0.61
C GLN A 686 36.52 0.84 0.82
N ARG A 687 35.80 1.94 1.02
CA ARG A 687 35.53 2.50 2.36
C ARG A 687 34.45 1.75 3.12
N SER A 688 33.60 1.04 2.40
CA SER A 688 32.52 0.22 2.93
C SER A 688 32.82 -1.26 2.62
N ALA A 689 34.03 -1.72 2.90
CA ALA A 689 34.50 -3.09 2.60
C ALA A 689 33.63 -4.20 3.22
N GLY A 690 32.80 -3.87 4.19
CA GLY A 690 31.80 -4.77 4.80
C GLY A 690 30.40 -4.60 4.21
N ILE A 691 30.23 -4.03 3.00
CA ILE A 691 28.91 -3.84 2.38
C ILE A 691 28.26 -5.16 1.99
N HIS A 692 29.08 -6.12 1.54
CA HIS A 692 28.70 -7.52 1.39
C HIS A 692 29.92 -8.44 1.65
N ARG A 693 29.66 -9.73 1.83
CA ARG A 693 30.65 -10.79 1.78
C ARG A 693 30.30 -11.77 0.70
N CYS A 694 31.31 -12.37 0.05
CA CYS A 694 31.13 -13.27 -1.07
C CYS A 694 32.07 -14.47 -1.01
N TRP A 695 31.52 -15.65 -1.29
CA TRP A 695 32.26 -16.91 -1.33
C TRP A 695 32.07 -17.61 -2.67
N ALA A 696 33.14 -18.26 -3.17
CA ALA A 696 33.10 -19.21 -4.25
C ALA A 696 33.09 -20.63 -3.66
N ILE A 697 32.02 -21.38 -3.89
CA ILE A 697 31.85 -22.73 -3.35
C ILE A 697 31.83 -23.74 -4.50
N ARG A 698 32.59 -24.83 -4.37
CA ARG A 698 32.72 -25.90 -5.37
C ARG A 698 32.62 -27.27 -4.73
N HIS A 699 32.29 -28.27 -5.51
CA HIS A 699 32.46 -29.67 -5.06
C HIS A 699 33.92 -29.96 -4.77
N THR A 700 34.18 -30.69 -3.69
CA THR A 700 35.53 -31.17 -3.37
C THR A 700 35.99 -32.13 -4.48
N PRO A 701 37.21 -31.97 -5.05
CA PRO A 701 37.70 -32.91 -6.05
C PRO A 701 37.66 -34.33 -5.46
N GLN A 702 36.97 -35.24 -6.15
CA GLN A 702 37.08 -36.65 -5.80
C GLN A 702 38.56 -37.04 -6.02
N THR A 703 39.30 -37.22 -4.95
CA THR A 703 40.61 -37.92 -5.03
C THR A 703 40.34 -39.30 -5.55
N GLY A 704 40.56 -39.50 -6.87
CA GLY A 704 40.47 -40.80 -7.49
C GLY A 704 41.33 -41.78 -6.70
N LYS A 705 40.69 -42.85 -6.23
CA LYS A 705 41.40 -44.08 -5.82
C LYS A 705 41.82 -44.84 -7.04
#